data_3116e19cd28e3ee34bf508bd0c198cc1
#
_entry.id   3116e19cd28e3ee34bf508bd0c198cc1
#
_cell.length_a   1.000
_cell.length_b   1.000
_cell.length_c   1.000
_cell.angle_alpha   90.00
_cell.angle_beta   90.00
_cell.angle_gamma   90.00
#
_symmetry.space_group_name_H-M   'P 1'
#
loop_
_entity.id
_entity.type
_entity.pdbx_description
1 polymer ?
#
loop_
_entity_poly.entity_id
_entity_poly.type
_entity_poly.pdbx_seq_one_letter_code
_entity_poly.pdbx_strand_id
1 'polypeptide(L)'
;MATFAAKFKKETLKMNRFLSKTFLCVAFVGLFFNPASAQLSSNPDKFLGNITTGWPGEMDTDGFIFSEYWNQVTHENATKWQCVEGTRGKYDWRAADVAADYAKEHGFPFKFHTLVWGSQYPDWINNLSTEKQYEAIEQWMDEAKKHYPNLPMIDVVNEAVSGHAPAPYKAALGGDGKTGHDWIIKAFEMAHERWPDAILIYNDYNTFQWNTDQFIELVKTIRDAGAPIDAYGCQAHDLGGCSANTLKASMKKIQDALQMPMYVTEYDIASQNDNDQLRDYKAQIPLLWEADYCAGVTLWGWIYGKTWTDNGKGYSGIIKNGVERPALEWLREYMQSDEAKNAKSPFPGMVKEASVYVKPAAIGVEQGEVVPITVNASLKTKTIDHIELYVNDELIGTLTNAPYEAEYTPTDAKRYNIKAIVTATDGTQYERLSGFTVYPPRTPYNGEKEVPGIIEAEDFDGGAEGLSFHDSDTVNEGDIKDYRSDAGGVDFVKGNGGCVIGYTATGEWLEYTINVKESGTYSYEATVSCGSPDASAFSIGVVKDDNYVELCKVNVPQTDNNQWSNYKVLTGEFKTPLEAGKQILRVTINKPYVNLDKIELKFTGTGIQSVKDDASEDQNTYNLYGMKVDKNYKGIMIKNGKKIINK
;
A
#
# COMPACT_ATOMS: atom_id res chain seq x y z
N MET A 1 -22.57 -67.63 -46.53
CA MET A 1 -22.02 -66.65 -45.58
C MET A 1 -20.82 -65.87 -46.13
N ALA A 2 -20.06 -66.33 -47.11
CA ALA A 2 -18.90 -65.62 -47.62
C ALA A 2 -19.23 -64.38 -48.50
N THR A 3 -20.43 -64.35 -49.13
CA THR A 3 -20.88 -63.26 -50.01
C THR A 3 -21.39 -62.03 -49.26
N PHE A 4 -21.81 -62.19 -48.03
CA PHE A 4 -22.32 -61.08 -47.18
C PHE A 4 -21.17 -60.31 -46.53
N ALA A 5 -20.07 -60.96 -46.16
CA ALA A 5 -18.91 -60.34 -45.55
C ALA A 5 -18.10 -59.47 -46.53
N ALA A 6 -18.07 -59.80 -47.81
CA ALA A 6 -17.38 -59.03 -48.85
C ALA A 6 -18.11 -57.73 -49.21
N LYS A 7 -19.45 -57.72 -49.07
CA LYS A 7 -20.26 -56.51 -49.34
C LYS A 7 -20.15 -55.49 -48.21
N PHE A 8 -20.07 -55.97 -46.97
CA PHE A 8 -19.86 -55.10 -45.80
C PHE A 8 -18.47 -54.44 -45.78
N LYS A 9 -17.44 -55.20 -46.16
CA LYS A 9 -16.06 -54.67 -46.22
C LYS A 9 -15.88 -53.65 -47.34
N LYS A 10 -16.65 -53.71 -48.42
CA LYS A 10 -16.58 -52.78 -49.57
C LYS A 10 -17.35 -51.48 -49.27
N GLU A 11 -18.38 -51.53 -48.46
CA GLU A 11 -19.12 -50.34 -48.02
C GLU A 11 -18.37 -49.60 -46.90
N THR A 12 -17.73 -50.28 -45.94
CA THR A 12 -16.92 -49.70 -44.90
C THR A 12 -15.66 -48.99 -45.49
N LEU A 13 -15.07 -49.55 -46.52
CA LEU A 13 -13.96 -48.90 -47.24
C LEU A 13 -14.37 -47.67 -48.08
N LYS A 14 -15.62 -47.66 -48.58
CA LYS A 14 -16.16 -46.46 -49.26
C LYS A 14 -16.53 -45.37 -48.25
N MET A 15 -17.06 -45.74 -47.09
CA MET A 15 -17.40 -44.80 -46.04
C MET A 15 -16.17 -44.17 -45.40
N ASN A 16 -15.10 -44.95 -45.18
CA ASN A 16 -13.82 -44.39 -44.68
C ASN A 16 -13.09 -43.50 -45.70
N ARG A 17 -13.26 -43.75 -47.01
CA ARG A 17 -12.73 -42.83 -48.04
C ARG A 17 -13.54 -41.54 -48.18
N PHE A 18 -14.84 -41.58 -47.88
CA PHE A 18 -15.71 -40.40 -47.90
C PHE A 18 -15.48 -39.56 -46.65
N LEU A 19 -15.36 -40.18 -45.48
CA LEU A 19 -15.01 -39.48 -44.22
C LEU A 19 -13.61 -38.83 -44.22
N SER A 20 -12.61 -39.50 -44.84
CA SER A 20 -11.25 -38.88 -44.92
C SER A 20 -11.18 -37.72 -45.90
N LYS A 21 -11.99 -37.69 -46.97
CA LYS A 21 -12.07 -36.54 -47.89
C LYS A 21 -12.95 -35.41 -47.36
N THR A 22 -13.97 -35.72 -46.56
CA THR A 22 -14.84 -34.71 -45.94
C THR A 22 -14.12 -34.05 -44.74
N PHE A 23 -13.30 -34.82 -43.98
CA PHE A 23 -12.47 -34.26 -42.90
C PHE A 23 -11.34 -33.36 -43.40
N LEU A 24 -10.80 -33.61 -44.60
CA LEU A 24 -9.75 -32.74 -45.16
C LEU A 24 -10.34 -31.45 -45.81
N CYS A 25 -11.62 -31.47 -46.21
CA CYS A 25 -12.30 -30.26 -46.67
C CYS A 25 -12.88 -29.40 -45.49
N VAL A 26 -13.26 -30.04 -44.36
CA VAL A 26 -13.77 -29.33 -43.20
C VAL A 26 -12.62 -28.71 -42.38
N ALA A 27 -11.43 -29.32 -42.39
CA ALA A 27 -10.24 -28.69 -41.76
C ALA A 27 -9.70 -27.48 -42.54
N PHE A 28 -10.07 -27.27 -43.81
CA PHE A 28 -9.63 -26.11 -44.61
C PHE A 28 -10.72 -25.03 -44.75
N VAL A 29 -11.98 -25.31 -44.37
CA VAL A 29 -13.09 -24.35 -44.35
C VAL A 29 -13.32 -23.80 -42.92
N GLY A 30 -12.78 -24.47 -41.88
CA GLY A 30 -12.83 -24.00 -40.52
C GLY A 30 -11.79 -22.91 -40.18
N LEU A 31 -10.98 -22.44 -41.15
CA LEU A 31 -10.00 -21.35 -40.96
C LEU A 31 -10.47 -19.99 -41.54
N PHE A 32 -11.66 -19.92 -42.07
CA PHE A 32 -12.21 -18.68 -42.59
C PHE A 32 -13.69 -18.58 -42.18
N PHE A 33 -13.95 -18.06 -41.02
CA PHE A 33 -15.09 -17.29 -40.54
C PHE A 33 -15.06 -17.33 -39.04
N ASN A 34 -14.05 -16.67 -38.45
CA ASN A 34 -14.40 -15.84 -37.30
C ASN A 34 -15.08 -14.61 -37.93
N PRO A 35 -16.36 -14.35 -37.70
CA PRO A 35 -16.84 -13.00 -37.85
C PRO A 35 -15.93 -12.22 -36.89
N ALA A 36 -15.22 -11.24 -37.40
CA ALA A 36 -14.56 -10.27 -36.55
C ALA A 36 -15.64 -9.82 -35.57
N SER A 37 -15.54 -10.26 -34.32
CA SER A 37 -16.41 -9.81 -33.26
C SER A 37 -16.28 -8.30 -33.28
N ALA A 38 -17.40 -7.62 -33.33
CA ALA A 38 -17.43 -6.18 -33.49
C ALA A 38 -17.12 -5.47 -32.15
N GLN A 39 -16.06 -5.92 -31.45
CA GLN A 39 -15.55 -5.21 -30.29
C GLN A 39 -15.29 -3.75 -30.62
N LEU A 40 -15.56 -2.87 -29.68
CA LEU A 40 -15.32 -1.44 -29.89
C LEU A 40 -13.86 -1.18 -30.24
N SER A 41 -12.92 -1.76 -29.49
CA SER A 41 -11.49 -1.66 -29.76
C SER A 41 -10.99 -2.83 -30.58
N SER A 42 -10.22 -2.55 -31.63
CA SER A 42 -9.41 -3.51 -32.41
C SER A 42 -7.92 -3.37 -32.16
N ASN A 43 -7.50 -2.59 -31.15
CA ASN A 43 -6.10 -2.50 -30.75
C ASN A 43 -5.67 -3.83 -30.13
N PRO A 44 -4.62 -4.49 -30.63
CA PRO A 44 -4.21 -5.81 -30.13
C PRO A 44 -3.47 -5.77 -28.80
N ASP A 45 -2.91 -4.60 -28.44
CA ASP A 45 -2.01 -4.44 -27.30
C ASP A 45 -2.65 -3.72 -26.11
N LYS A 46 -3.84 -3.12 -26.32
CA LYS A 46 -4.53 -2.30 -25.32
C LYS A 46 -5.98 -2.72 -25.16
N PHE A 47 -6.41 -2.99 -23.94
CA PHE A 47 -7.79 -3.41 -23.67
C PHE A 47 -8.72 -2.23 -23.42
N LEU A 48 -9.98 -2.41 -23.82
CA LEU A 48 -11.13 -1.61 -23.42
C LEU A 48 -12.11 -2.51 -22.69
N GLY A 49 -12.18 -2.35 -21.36
CA GLY A 49 -12.91 -3.24 -20.48
C GLY A 49 -14.16 -2.64 -19.89
N ASN A 50 -14.92 -3.50 -19.21
CA ASN A 50 -16.05 -3.09 -18.39
C ASN A 50 -16.29 -4.07 -17.24
N ILE A 51 -17.25 -3.72 -16.36
CA ILE A 51 -17.69 -4.54 -15.24
C ILE A 51 -18.96 -5.33 -15.56
N THR A 52 -19.28 -6.31 -14.70
CA THR A 52 -20.57 -7.00 -14.67
C THR A 52 -21.71 -6.03 -14.38
N THR A 53 -22.95 -6.41 -14.78
CA THR A 53 -24.14 -5.59 -14.51
C THR A 53 -24.96 -6.23 -13.39
N GLY A 54 -25.32 -5.43 -12.38
CA GLY A 54 -26.19 -5.86 -11.28
C GLY A 54 -25.59 -6.94 -10.36
N TRP A 55 -26.44 -7.55 -9.55
CA TRP A 55 -26.07 -8.64 -8.65
C TRP A 55 -26.90 -9.90 -8.97
N PRO A 56 -26.30 -11.09 -9.03
CA PRO A 56 -24.91 -11.49 -8.72
C PRO A 56 -23.86 -11.06 -9.75
N GLY A 57 -24.23 -10.47 -10.84
CA GLY A 57 -23.44 -10.03 -11.96
C GLY A 57 -23.85 -10.71 -13.25
N GLU A 58 -24.27 -9.93 -14.24
CA GLU A 58 -24.56 -10.38 -15.59
C GLU A 58 -23.52 -9.83 -16.54
N MET A 59 -23.05 -10.66 -17.48
CA MET A 59 -22.17 -10.24 -18.55
C MET A 59 -22.98 -9.67 -19.71
N ASP A 60 -23.85 -10.49 -20.26
CA ASP A 60 -24.80 -10.08 -21.29
C ASP A 60 -26.08 -9.59 -20.62
N THR A 61 -26.58 -8.44 -21.04
CA THR A 61 -27.74 -7.82 -20.38
C THR A 61 -28.56 -6.97 -21.33
N ASP A 62 -29.88 -6.97 -21.13
CA ASP A 62 -30.86 -6.18 -21.92
C ASP A 62 -30.74 -6.40 -23.45
N GLY A 63 -30.28 -7.57 -23.90
CA GLY A 63 -30.08 -7.92 -25.30
C GLY A 63 -28.73 -7.47 -25.87
N PHE A 64 -27.84 -6.92 -25.06
CA PHE A 64 -26.48 -6.55 -25.43
C PHE A 64 -25.51 -7.64 -24.96
N ILE A 65 -24.60 -8.04 -25.84
CA ILE A 65 -23.60 -9.08 -25.60
C ILE A 65 -22.29 -8.40 -25.22
N PHE A 66 -21.75 -8.68 -24.02
CA PHE A 66 -20.58 -8.04 -23.48
C PHE A 66 -19.35 -8.13 -24.43
N SER A 67 -19.09 -9.32 -24.98
CA SER A 67 -17.95 -9.56 -25.87
C SER A 67 -18.04 -8.87 -27.25
N GLU A 68 -19.18 -8.29 -27.60
CA GLU A 68 -19.32 -7.45 -28.79
C GLU A 68 -18.85 -6.00 -28.56
N TYR A 69 -18.68 -5.60 -27.28
CA TYR A 69 -18.26 -4.25 -26.90
C TYR A 69 -16.86 -4.24 -26.25
N TRP A 70 -16.61 -5.12 -25.30
CA TRP A 70 -15.49 -5.08 -24.37
C TRP A 70 -14.60 -6.30 -24.52
N ASN A 71 -13.32 -6.15 -24.18
CA ASN A 71 -12.32 -7.21 -24.24
C ASN A 71 -11.48 -7.35 -22.94
N GLN A 72 -11.96 -6.81 -21.83
CA GLN A 72 -11.42 -7.03 -20.48
C GLN A 72 -12.58 -7.04 -19.50
N VAL A 73 -12.47 -7.85 -18.44
CA VAL A 73 -13.54 -8.07 -17.46
C VAL A 73 -13.06 -7.78 -16.04
N THR A 74 -13.85 -7.04 -15.28
CA THR A 74 -13.74 -6.91 -13.83
C THR A 74 -15.11 -7.22 -13.21
N HIS A 75 -15.16 -7.99 -12.11
CA HIS A 75 -16.43 -8.12 -11.38
C HIS A 75 -16.59 -6.91 -10.44
N GLU A 76 -17.75 -6.21 -10.52
CA GLU A 76 -17.99 -5.02 -9.71
C GLU A 76 -17.88 -5.29 -8.20
N ASN A 77 -18.47 -6.39 -7.71
CA ASN A 77 -18.56 -6.65 -6.27
C ASN A 77 -18.17 -8.06 -5.82
N ALA A 78 -18.44 -9.11 -6.63
CA ALA A 78 -18.45 -10.48 -6.12
C ALA A 78 -17.08 -11.05 -5.77
N THR A 79 -15.97 -10.44 -6.24
CA THR A 79 -14.59 -10.80 -5.86
C THR A 79 -14.11 -10.13 -4.57
N LYS A 80 -14.89 -9.22 -4.00
CA LYS A 80 -14.55 -8.55 -2.74
C LYS A 80 -14.70 -9.50 -1.56
N TRP A 81 -13.83 -9.41 -0.58
CA TRP A 81 -13.73 -10.37 0.52
C TRP A 81 -15.06 -10.63 1.24
N GLN A 82 -15.82 -9.56 1.58
CA GLN A 82 -17.13 -9.69 2.22
C GLN A 82 -18.12 -10.52 1.39
N CYS A 83 -18.09 -10.38 0.05
CA CYS A 83 -19.01 -11.09 -0.83
C CYS A 83 -18.69 -12.60 -0.92
N VAL A 84 -17.41 -12.94 -0.83
CA VAL A 84 -16.93 -14.33 -0.89
C VAL A 84 -16.99 -14.99 0.48
N GLU A 85 -16.54 -14.34 1.55
CA GLU A 85 -16.42 -14.90 2.90
C GLU A 85 -17.23 -14.08 3.93
N GLY A 86 -18.49 -13.80 3.65
CA GLY A 86 -19.39 -13.13 4.60
C GLY A 86 -19.52 -13.85 5.94
N THR A 87 -19.31 -15.15 5.98
CA THR A 87 -19.19 -15.96 7.19
C THR A 87 -17.83 -16.63 7.22
N ARG A 88 -17.07 -16.43 8.33
CA ARG A 88 -15.72 -16.94 8.49
C ARG A 88 -15.58 -18.42 8.14
N GLY A 89 -14.63 -18.75 7.26
CA GLY A 89 -14.36 -20.11 6.78
C GLY A 89 -15.38 -20.68 5.79
N LYS A 90 -16.29 -19.84 5.27
CA LYS A 90 -17.26 -20.25 4.26
C LYS A 90 -17.12 -19.38 3.01
N TYR A 91 -16.51 -19.95 1.98
CA TYR A 91 -16.21 -19.26 0.72
C TYR A 91 -17.28 -19.59 -0.33
N ASP A 92 -17.89 -18.55 -0.88
CA ASP A 92 -18.87 -18.66 -1.98
C ASP A 92 -18.38 -17.90 -3.22
N TRP A 93 -17.77 -18.60 -4.15
CA TRP A 93 -17.22 -18.05 -5.38
C TRP A 93 -18.21 -17.95 -6.54
N ARG A 94 -19.43 -18.54 -6.41
CA ARG A 94 -20.38 -18.69 -7.53
C ARG A 94 -20.71 -17.40 -8.26
N ALA A 95 -20.83 -16.29 -7.56
CA ALA A 95 -21.06 -14.98 -8.17
C ALA A 95 -19.80 -14.44 -8.85
N ALA A 96 -18.63 -14.61 -8.23
CA ALA A 96 -17.35 -14.20 -8.80
C ALA A 96 -16.99 -14.99 -10.07
N ASP A 97 -17.32 -16.28 -10.11
CA ASP A 97 -17.04 -17.16 -11.24
C ASP A 97 -17.76 -16.72 -12.53
N VAL A 98 -18.91 -16.04 -12.44
CA VAL A 98 -19.63 -15.52 -13.62
C VAL A 98 -18.71 -14.68 -14.51
N ALA A 99 -17.96 -13.75 -13.92
CA ALA A 99 -17.03 -12.88 -14.67
C ALA A 99 -15.75 -13.60 -15.07
N ALA A 100 -15.18 -14.42 -14.17
CA ALA A 100 -13.94 -15.14 -14.41
C ALA A 100 -14.09 -16.20 -15.52
N ASP A 101 -15.18 -16.97 -15.50
CA ASP A 101 -15.49 -17.97 -16.53
C ASP A 101 -15.76 -17.32 -17.87
N TYR A 102 -16.53 -16.22 -17.90
CA TYR A 102 -16.76 -15.46 -19.13
C TYR A 102 -15.46 -14.94 -19.74
N ALA A 103 -14.60 -14.33 -18.92
CA ALA A 103 -13.31 -13.85 -19.37
C ALA A 103 -12.45 -15.00 -19.93
N LYS A 104 -12.42 -16.14 -19.26
CA LYS A 104 -11.71 -17.35 -19.70
C LYS A 104 -12.25 -17.90 -21.01
N GLU A 105 -13.57 -17.96 -21.18
CA GLU A 105 -14.22 -18.47 -22.39
C GLU A 105 -13.88 -17.61 -23.62
N HIS A 106 -13.81 -16.28 -23.43
CA HIS A 106 -13.53 -15.34 -24.52
C HIS A 106 -12.05 -14.98 -24.67
N GLY A 107 -11.16 -15.48 -23.78
CA GLY A 107 -9.74 -15.15 -23.79
C GLY A 107 -9.45 -13.71 -23.35
N PHE A 108 -10.32 -13.12 -22.54
CA PHE A 108 -10.14 -11.75 -22.02
C PHE A 108 -9.33 -11.71 -20.74
N PRO A 109 -8.53 -10.66 -20.51
CA PRO A 109 -7.92 -10.44 -19.21
C PRO A 109 -9.00 -10.23 -18.15
N PHE A 110 -8.90 -10.99 -17.06
CA PHE A 110 -9.74 -10.81 -15.87
C PHE A 110 -8.96 -10.05 -14.80
N LYS A 111 -9.54 -8.97 -14.25
CA LYS A 111 -8.98 -8.24 -13.13
C LYS A 111 -9.70 -8.63 -11.84
N PHE A 112 -8.96 -9.16 -10.87
CA PHE A 112 -9.48 -9.48 -9.54
C PHE A 112 -9.52 -8.19 -8.71
N HIS A 113 -10.70 -7.76 -8.31
CA HIS A 113 -10.94 -6.53 -7.56
C HIS A 113 -11.72 -6.87 -6.28
N THR A 114 -11.11 -6.87 -5.10
CA THR A 114 -9.76 -6.51 -4.66
C THR A 114 -9.37 -7.38 -3.46
N LEU A 115 -8.08 -7.54 -3.16
CA LEU A 115 -7.64 -8.40 -2.06
C LEU A 115 -7.76 -7.71 -0.70
N VAL A 116 -7.29 -6.46 -0.57
CA VAL A 116 -7.24 -5.71 0.69
C VAL A 116 -7.89 -4.34 0.51
N TRP A 117 -8.91 -4.06 1.29
CA TRP A 117 -9.67 -2.81 1.25
C TRP A 117 -10.35 -2.53 2.59
N GLY A 118 -10.54 -1.25 2.92
CA GLY A 118 -11.27 -0.82 4.13
C GLY A 118 -12.78 -0.73 3.95
N SER A 119 -13.32 -1.08 2.77
CA SER A 119 -14.75 -1.25 2.52
C SER A 119 -15.05 -2.66 2.01
N GLN A 120 -16.27 -3.12 2.16
CA GLN A 120 -16.73 -4.44 1.71
C GLN A 120 -15.78 -5.60 2.11
N TYR A 121 -15.19 -5.51 3.31
CA TYR A 121 -14.50 -6.59 4.01
C TYR A 121 -15.44 -7.24 5.05
N PRO A 122 -15.23 -8.49 5.46
CA PRO A 122 -16.15 -9.16 6.38
C PRO A 122 -16.05 -8.61 7.81
N ASP A 123 -17.16 -8.14 8.38
CA ASP A 123 -17.23 -7.49 9.70
C ASP A 123 -16.67 -8.35 10.84
N TRP A 124 -16.71 -9.68 10.72
CA TRP A 124 -16.22 -10.60 11.75
C TRP A 124 -14.72 -10.44 12.05
N ILE A 125 -13.92 -9.89 11.09
CA ILE A 125 -12.48 -9.68 11.31
C ILE A 125 -12.20 -8.68 12.42
N ASN A 126 -13.06 -7.67 12.60
CA ASN A 126 -12.92 -6.64 13.64
C ASN A 126 -12.98 -7.19 15.06
N ASN A 127 -13.50 -8.41 15.25
CA ASN A 127 -13.61 -9.07 16.55
C ASN A 127 -12.42 -9.99 16.86
N LEU A 128 -11.39 -10.01 16.01
CA LEU A 128 -10.21 -10.85 16.15
C LEU A 128 -9.04 -10.05 16.74
N SER A 129 -8.12 -10.76 17.43
CA SER A 129 -6.82 -10.17 17.77
C SER A 129 -6.00 -9.93 16.49
N THR A 130 -4.99 -9.07 16.56
CA THR A 130 -4.10 -8.73 15.44
C THR A 130 -3.48 -9.98 14.80
N GLU A 131 -3.04 -10.95 15.60
CA GLU A 131 -2.47 -12.22 15.10
C GLU A 131 -3.53 -13.05 14.36
N LYS A 132 -4.76 -13.05 14.87
CA LYS A 132 -5.88 -13.79 14.24
C LYS A 132 -6.42 -13.07 13.00
N GLN A 133 -6.30 -11.76 12.93
CA GLN A 133 -6.56 -11.00 11.70
C GLN A 133 -5.52 -11.35 10.64
N TYR A 134 -4.24 -11.43 10.99
CA TYR A 134 -3.18 -11.84 10.06
C TYR A 134 -3.44 -13.24 9.49
N GLU A 135 -3.70 -14.24 10.35
CA GLU A 135 -4.06 -15.60 9.90
C GLU A 135 -5.29 -15.61 8.96
N ALA A 136 -6.28 -14.75 9.22
CA ALA A 136 -7.47 -14.64 8.38
C ALA A 136 -7.17 -14.03 7.02
N ILE A 137 -6.31 -13.02 6.94
CA ILE A 137 -5.85 -12.41 5.67
C ILE A 137 -5.04 -13.42 4.85
N GLU A 138 -4.12 -14.16 5.49
CA GLU A 138 -3.38 -15.24 4.83
C GLU A 138 -4.34 -16.28 4.25
N GLN A 139 -5.28 -16.77 5.06
CA GLN A 139 -6.26 -17.76 4.62
C GLN A 139 -7.13 -17.25 3.48
N TRP A 140 -7.57 -15.99 3.52
CA TRP A 140 -8.31 -15.34 2.43
C TRP A 140 -7.53 -15.38 1.12
N MET A 141 -6.26 -14.94 1.15
CA MET A 141 -5.42 -14.93 -0.05
C MET A 141 -5.09 -16.35 -0.53
N ASP A 142 -4.90 -17.32 0.38
CA ASP A 142 -4.67 -18.72 0.03
C ASP A 142 -5.87 -19.37 -0.64
N GLU A 143 -7.09 -19.14 -0.13
CA GLU A 143 -8.31 -19.66 -0.75
C GLU A 143 -8.59 -18.96 -2.09
N ALA A 144 -8.31 -17.66 -2.22
CA ALA A 144 -8.39 -16.97 -3.49
C ALA A 144 -7.37 -17.53 -4.51
N LYS A 145 -6.12 -17.78 -4.10
CA LYS A 145 -5.09 -18.43 -4.93
C LYS A 145 -5.48 -19.84 -5.35
N LYS A 146 -6.04 -20.59 -4.46
CA LYS A 146 -6.49 -21.97 -4.73
C LYS A 146 -7.63 -21.98 -5.74
N HIS A 147 -8.56 -21.02 -5.65
CA HIS A 147 -9.70 -20.91 -6.55
C HIS A 147 -9.31 -20.31 -7.91
N TYR A 148 -8.52 -19.25 -7.88
CA TYR A 148 -7.98 -18.56 -9.07
C TYR A 148 -6.46 -18.66 -9.12
N PRO A 149 -5.89 -19.80 -9.55
CA PRO A 149 -4.44 -20.01 -9.53
C PRO A 149 -3.67 -19.09 -10.50
N ASN A 150 -4.31 -18.62 -11.56
CA ASN A 150 -3.68 -17.84 -12.63
C ASN A 150 -4.50 -16.57 -12.90
N LEU A 151 -4.26 -15.52 -12.11
CA LEU A 151 -4.87 -14.21 -12.34
C LEU A 151 -3.94 -13.33 -13.18
N PRO A 152 -4.43 -12.71 -14.26
CA PRO A 152 -3.62 -11.76 -15.05
C PRO A 152 -3.35 -10.45 -14.32
N MET A 153 -4.35 -9.92 -13.61
CA MET A 153 -4.32 -8.62 -12.94
C MET A 153 -5.02 -8.68 -11.59
N ILE A 154 -4.47 -7.99 -10.60
CA ILE A 154 -5.01 -7.92 -9.24
C ILE A 154 -4.89 -6.49 -8.72
N ASP A 155 -6.01 -5.91 -8.30
CA ASP A 155 -6.02 -4.75 -7.42
C ASP A 155 -5.69 -5.27 -6.00
N VAL A 156 -4.42 -5.16 -5.60
CA VAL A 156 -3.92 -5.74 -4.33
C VAL A 156 -4.44 -4.96 -3.14
N VAL A 157 -4.27 -3.64 -3.18
CA VAL A 157 -4.79 -2.72 -2.18
C VAL A 157 -5.61 -1.64 -2.88
N ASN A 158 -6.80 -1.39 -2.35
CA ASN A 158 -7.74 -0.41 -2.87
C ASN A 158 -7.96 0.72 -1.87
N GLU A 159 -7.90 1.99 -2.34
CA GLU A 159 -8.33 3.20 -1.64
C GLU A 159 -7.65 3.44 -0.28
N ALA A 160 -6.33 3.35 -0.24
CA ALA A 160 -5.57 3.52 1.00
C ALA A 160 -5.05 4.95 1.24
N VAL A 161 -5.25 5.88 0.31
CA VAL A 161 -4.97 7.31 0.54
C VAL A 161 -5.70 7.78 1.80
N SER A 162 -5.04 8.60 2.61
CA SER A 162 -5.62 9.13 3.85
C SER A 162 -6.95 9.84 3.59
N GLY A 163 -7.97 9.51 4.38
CA GLY A 163 -9.33 10.03 4.19
C GLY A 163 -10.20 9.22 3.22
N HIS A 164 -9.62 8.23 2.51
CA HIS A 164 -10.37 7.28 1.69
C HIS A 164 -10.85 6.08 2.52
N ALA A 165 -10.50 4.84 2.15
CA ALA A 165 -10.91 3.63 2.84
C ALA A 165 -9.73 2.70 3.17
N PRO A 166 -8.73 3.14 3.94
CA PRO A 166 -7.64 2.27 4.38
C PRO A 166 -8.17 1.12 5.24
N ALA A 167 -7.58 -0.06 5.13
CA ALA A 167 -8.03 -1.24 5.84
C ALA A 167 -7.97 -1.05 7.37
N PRO A 168 -9.09 -1.20 8.11
CA PRO A 168 -9.09 -1.01 9.57
C PRO A 168 -8.30 -2.10 10.30
N TYR A 169 -8.01 -3.20 9.63
CA TYR A 169 -7.19 -4.32 10.12
C TYR A 169 -5.72 -4.21 9.68
N LYS A 170 -5.27 -3.03 9.21
CA LYS A 170 -3.88 -2.79 8.73
C LYS A 170 -2.81 -3.11 9.78
N ALA A 171 -3.13 -3.01 11.08
CA ALA A 171 -2.20 -3.37 12.15
C ALA A 171 -1.73 -4.83 12.06
N ALA A 172 -2.56 -5.72 11.54
CA ALA A 172 -2.19 -7.12 11.31
C ALA A 172 -1.14 -7.30 10.21
N LEU A 173 -1.04 -6.36 9.29
CA LEU A 173 -0.06 -6.33 8.20
C LEU A 173 1.18 -5.46 8.52
N GLY A 174 1.38 -5.08 9.78
CA GLY A 174 2.51 -4.26 10.22
C GLY A 174 2.16 -2.79 10.49
N GLY A 175 0.90 -2.38 10.26
CA GLY A 175 0.46 -1.01 10.45
C GLY A 175 1.14 -0.02 9.50
N ASP A 176 1.22 1.23 9.93
CA ASP A 176 1.88 2.26 9.13
C ASP A 176 3.41 2.08 9.10
N GLY A 177 3.98 1.51 10.18
CA GLY A 177 5.39 1.16 10.25
C GLY A 177 6.34 2.33 10.04
N LYS A 178 7.53 2.05 9.47
CA LYS A 178 8.57 3.07 9.21
C LYS A 178 8.28 3.93 7.99
N THR A 179 7.56 3.40 7.01
CA THR A 179 7.29 4.10 5.75
C THR A 179 5.98 4.88 5.76
N GLY A 180 5.17 4.74 6.79
CA GLY A 180 3.77 5.19 6.79
C GLY A 180 2.82 4.21 6.07
N HIS A 181 3.38 3.23 5.33
CA HIS A 181 2.63 2.34 4.43
C HIS A 181 3.09 0.87 4.50
N ASP A 182 3.74 0.44 5.59
CA ASP A 182 4.31 -0.92 5.71
C ASP A 182 3.27 -2.01 5.50
N TRP A 183 2.03 -1.80 5.93
CA TRP A 183 0.91 -2.72 5.71
C TRP A 183 0.56 -2.92 4.23
N ILE A 184 0.71 -1.88 3.40
CA ILE A 184 0.50 -1.97 1.94
C ILE A 184 1.63 -2.78 1.31
N ILE A 185 2.88 -2.49 1.69
CA ILE A 185 4.06 -3.24 1.23
C ILE A 185 3.87 -4.72 1.55
N LYS A 186 3.47 -5.05 2.78
CA LYS A 186 3.20 -6.42 3.21
C LYS A 186 2.10 -7.09 2.41
N ALA A 187 1.01 -6.39 2.10
CA ALA A 187 -0.07 -6.92 1.26
C ALA A 187 0.43 -7.26 -0.16
N PHE A 188 1.28 -6.41 -0.76
CA PHE A 188 1.89 -6.68 -2.05
C PHE A 188 2.87 -7.85 -2.02
N GLU A 189 3.69 -7.99 -0.98
CA GLU A 189 4.58 -9.16 -0.78
C GLU A 189 3.75 -10.44 -0.72
N MET A 190 2.69 -10.49 0.08
CA MET A 190 1.79 -11.65 0.21
C MET A 190 1.07 -11.99 -1.10
N ALA A 191 0.66 -10.99 -1.88
CA ALA A 191 0.06 -11.19 -3.19
C ALA A 191 1.09 -11.74 -4.20
N HIS A 192 2.31 -11.20 -4.20
CA HIS A 192 3.40 -11.63 -5.09
C HIS A 192 3.83 -13.08 -4.83
N GLU A 193 3.93 -13.49 -3.57
CA GLU A 193 4.23 -14.88 -3.20
C GLU A 193 3.22 -15.86 -3.82
N ARG A 194 1.96 -15.45 -3.94
CA ARG A 194 0.88 -16.28 -4.48
C ARG A 194 0.74 -16.16 -6.00
N TRP A 195 0.85 -14.96 -6.54
CA TRP A 195 0.67 -14.69 -7.97
C TRP A 195 1.88 -13.93 -8.54
N PRO A 196 3.07 -14.57 -8.61
CA PRO A 196 4.28 -13.89 -9.11
C PRO A 196 4.18 -13.44 -10.57
N ASP A 197 3.30 -14.07 -11.34
CA ASP A 197 3.09 -13.78 -12.78
C ASP A 197 1.96 -12.78 -13.03
N ALA A 198 1.20 -12.38 -12.01
CA ALA A 198 0.12 -11.39 -12.14
C ALA A 198 0.67 -9.97 -12.12
N ILE A 199 -0.04 -9.07 -12.77
CA ILE A 199 0.19 -7.63 -12.65
C ILE A 199 -0.45 -7.17 -11.35
N LEU A 200 0.36 -6.68 -10.41
CA LEU A 200 -0.05 -6.23 -9.09
C LEU A 200 -0.23 -4.71 -9.10
N ILE A 201 -1.45 -4.26 -8.80
CA ILE A 201 -1.89 -2.87 -8.95
C ILE A 201 -2.27 -2.31 -7.58
N TYR A 202 -1.83 -1.08 -7.28
CA TYR A 202 -2.42 -0.23 -6.25
C TYR A 202 -3.51 0.64 -6.91
N ASN A 203 -4.74 0.63 -6.42
CA ASN A 203 -5.88 1.30 -7.05
C ASN A 203 -6.52 2.33 -6.12
N ASP A 204 -6.80 3.54 -6.65
CA ASP A 204 -7.42 4.60 -5.84
C ASP A 204 -8.24 5.59 -6.69
N TYR A 205 -9.11 6.39 -6.02
CA TYR A 205 -9.95 7.42 -6.63
C TYR A 205 -9.41 8.84 -6.38
N ASN A 206 -10.03 9.84 -6.98
CA ASN A 206 -9.64 11.25 -6.91
C ASN A 206 -8.18 11.54 -7.35
N THR A 207 -7.59 10.64 -8.11
CA THR A 207 -6.18 10.69 -8.50
C THR A 207 -5.87 11.80 -9.50
N PHE A 208 -6.86 12.22 -10.30
CA PHE A 208 -6.66 13.24 -11.33
C PHE A 208 -7.02 14.67 -10.89
N GLN A 209 -7.69 14.87 -9.75
CA GLN A 209 -8.10 16.20 -9.31
C GLN A 209 -7.72 16.50 -7.84
N TRP A 210 -8.23 15.74 -6.86
CA TRP A 210 -8.19 16.19 -5.46
C TRP A 210 -7.10 15.56 -4.61
N ASN A 211 -6.68 14.32 -4.91
CA ASN A 211 -5.70 13.59 -4.11
C ASN A 211 -4.43 13.20 -4.91
N THR A 212 -4.13 13.91 -5.99
CA THR A 212 -3.00 13.61 -6.88
C THR A 212 -1.67 13.51 -6.11
N ASP A 213 -1.41 14.44 -5.20
CA ASP A 213 -0.14 14.48 -4.46
C ASP A 213 -0.03 13.33 -3.43
N GLN A 214 -1.08 13.09 -2.66
CA GLN A 214 -1.12 11.98 -1.70
C GLN A 214 -1.01 10.62 -2.41
N PHE A 215 -1.67 10.48 -3.55
CA PHE A 215 -1.57 9.28 -4.38
C PHE A 215 -0.13 9.04 -4.89
N ILE A 216 0.52 10.09 -5.42
CA ILE A 216 1.91 10.03 -5.88
C ILE A 216 2.83 9.65 -4.72
N GLU A 217 2.69 10.31 -3.58
CA GLU A 217 3.51 10.06 -2.38
C GLU A 217 3.40 8.60 -1.95
N LEU A 218 2.16 8.08 -1.78
CA LEU A 218 1.92 6.71 -1.36
C LEU A 218 2.53 5.69 -2.33
N VAL A 219 2.20 5.78 -3.65
CA VAL A 219 2.69 4.82 -4.65
C VAL A 219 4.21 4.87 -4.77
N LYS A 220 4.79 6.07 -4.73
CA LYS A 220 6.24 6.24 -4.75
C LYS A 220 6.90 5.62 -3.53
N THR A 221 6.36 5.85 -2.34
CA THR A 221 6.88 5.32 -1.08
C THR A 221 6.89 3.79 -1.07
N ILE A 222 5.78 3.13 -1.41
CA ILE A 222 5.73 1.66 -1.44
C ILE A 222 6.65 1.07 -2.52
N ARG A 223 6.72 1.69 -3.71
CA ARG A 223 7.65 1.28 -4.77
C ARG A 223 9.10 1.38 -4.29
N ASP A 224 9.48 2.52 -3.72
CA ASP A 224 10.84 2.80 -3.27
C ASP A 224 11.26 1.90 -2.11
N ALA A 225 10.32 1.51 -1.25
CA ALA A 225 10.53 0.51 -0.20
C ALA A 225 10.63 -0.94 -0.73
N GLY A 226 10.50 -1.14 -2.03
CA GLY A 226 10.66 -2.43 -2.69
C GLY A 226 9.42 -3.33 -2.68
N ALA A 227 8.21 -2.75 -2.53
CA ALA A 227 7.00 -3.51 -2.78
C ALA A 227 6.99 -4.04 -4.23
N PRO A 228 6.55 -5.29 -4.45
CA PRO A 228 6.43 -5.86 -5.80
C PRO A 228 5.20 -5.29 -6.54
N ILE A 229 5.11 -3.97 -6.63
CA ILE A 229 4.07 -3.25 -7.36
C ILE A 229 4.46 -3.11 -8.82
N ASP A 230 3.57 -3.50 -9.74
CA ASP A 230 3.81 -3.43 -11.18
C ASP A 230 3.22 -2.18 -11.83
N ALA A 231 2.09 -1.70 -11.30
CA ALA A 231 1.35 -0.60 -11.90
C ALA A 231 0.52 0.16 -10.86
N TYR A 232 0.10 1.36 -11.22
CA TYR A 232 -0.90 2.10 -10.47
C TYR A 232 -2.23 2.15 -11.23
N GLY A 233 -3.34 2.07 -10.47
CA GLY A 233 -4.71 2.18 -10.94
C GLY A 233 -5.32 3.53 -10.57
N CYS A 234 -5.87 4.22 -11.58
CA CYS A 234 -6.65 5.43 -11.40
C CYS A 234 -8.12 5.10 -11.67
N GLN A 235 -8.98 5.15 -10.65
CA GLN A 235 -10.40 4.85 -10.81
C GLN A 235 -11.12 5.81 -11.76
N ALA A 236 -10.71 7.07 -11.80
CA ALA A 236 -11.23 8.10 -12.71
C ALA A 236 -12.68 8.52 -12.46
N HIS A 237 -13.24 8.23 -11.26
CA HIS A 237 -14.58 8.72 -10.85
C HIS A 237 -14.66 10.25 -10.71
N ASP A 238 -13.51 10.89 -10.56
CA ASP A 238 -13.37 12.35 -10.43
C ASP A 238 -13.39 13.12 -11.75
N LEU A 239 -13.61 12.43 -12.89
CA LEU A 239 -13.48 13.06 -14.20
C LEU A 239 -14.75 13.74 -14.71
N GLY A 240 -15.90 13.58 -14.07
CA GLY A 240 -17.15 14.28 -14.47
C GLY A 240 -16.95 15.79 -14.51
N GLY A 241 -17.01 16.40 -15.70
CA GLY A 241 -16.78 17.83 -15.91
C GLY A 241 -15.32 18.28 -15.82
N CYS A 242 -14.36 17.37 -15.62
CA CYS A 242 -12.94 17.69 -15.63
C CYS A 242 -12.47 18.13 -17.02
N SER A 243 -11.75 19.25 -17.09
CA SER A 243 -11.24 19.76 -18.37
C SER A 243 -10.10 18.90 -18.90
N ALA A 244 -9.95 18.82 -20.23
CA ALA A 244 -8.84 18.15 -20.89
C ALA A 244 -7.48 18.68 -20.41
N ASN A 245 -7.34 19.97 -20.14
CA ASN A 245 -6.09 20.57 -19.67
C ASN A 245 -5.75 20.13 -18.23
N THR A 246 -6.75 20.08 -17.34
CA THR A 246 -6.57 19.59 -15.98
C THR A 246 -6.14 18.12 -15.99
N LEU A 247 -6.88 17.26 -16.69
CA LEU A 247 -6.55 15.84 -16.82
C LEU A 247 -5.13 15.64 -17.37
N LYS A 248 -4.77 16.33 -18.46
CA LYS A 248 -3.43 16.23 -19.05
C LYS A 248 -2.32 16.66 -18.08
N ALA A 249 -2.56 17.72 -17.29
CA ALA A 249 -1.58 18.18 -16.29
C ALA A 249 -1.39 17.15 -15.16
N SER A 250 -2.50 16.59 -14.65
CA SER A 250 -2.46 15.57 -13.60
C SER A 250 -1.81 14.25 -14.10
N MET A 251 -2.20 13.77 -15.28
CA MET A 251 -1.57 12.60 -15.91
C MET A 251 -0.06 12.78 -16.04
N LYS A 252 0.37 13.97 -16.54
CA LYS A 252 1.80 14.26 -16.64
C LYS A 252 2.49 14.28 -15.29
N LYS A 253 1.89 14.92 -14.27
CA LYS A 253 2.44 14.99 -12.92
C LYS A 253 2.64 13.60 -12.31
N ILE A 254 1.64 12.73 -12.42
CA ILE A 254 1.69 11.36 -11.93
C ILE A 254 2.79 10.58 -12.68
N GLN A 255 2.81 10.64 -14.00
CA GLN A 255 3.76 9.87 -14.81
C GLN A 255 5.20 10.35 -14.61
N ASP A 256 5.45 11.66 -14.54
CA ASP A 256 6.78 12.21 -14.26
C ASP A 256 7.34 11.72 -12.90
N ALA A 257 6.45 11.58 -11.90
CA ALA A 257 6.85 11.15 -10.57
C ALA A 257 7.02 9.63 -10.42
N LEU A 258 6.12 8.86 -11.03
CA LEU A 258 6.05 7.41 -10.83
C LEU A 258 6.80 6.62 -11.90
N GLN A 259 6.73 7.04 -13.17
CA GLN A 259 7.32 6.35 -14.32
C GLN A 259 6.97 4.85 -14.35
N MET A 260 5.70 4.55 -14.15
CA MET A 260 5.14 3.20 -14.08
C MET A 260 3.93 3.08 -15.01
N PRO A 261 3.52 1.87 -15.42
CA PRO A 261 2.27 1.65 -16.13
C PRO A 261 1.05 2.18 -15.36
N MET A 262 0.18 2.92 -16.05
CA MET A 262 -1.11 3.39 -15.57
C MET A 262 -2.23 2.46 -16.05
N TYR A 263 -3.16 2.12 -15.18
CA TYR A 263 -4.42 1.46 -15.52
C TYR A 263 -5.57 2.43 -15.20
N VAL A 264 -6.41 2.76 -16.17
CA VAL A 264 -7.67 3.44 -15.89
C VAL A 264 -8.68 2.35 -15.54
N THR A 265 -9.04 2.28 -14.28
CA THR A 265 -9.66 1.08 -13.72
C THR A 265 -11.18 1.13 -13.62
N GLU A 266 -11.79 2.32 -13.57
CA GLU A 266 -13.19 2.48 -13.19
C GLU A 266 -13.86 3.71 -13.84
N TYR A 267 -13.48 4.05 -15.07
CA TYR A 267 -13.96 5.27 -15.76
C TYR A 267 -15.49 5.30 -15.85
N ASP A 268 -16.08 6.36 -15.32
CA ASP A 268 -17.51 6.64 -15.44
C ASP A 268 -17.82 8.16 -15.46
N ILE A 269 -18.72 8.56 -16.30
CA ILE A 269 -19.21 9.95 -16.37
C ILE A 269 -20.72 9.95 -16.13
N ALA A 270 -21.09 10.29 -14.91
CA ALA A 270 -22.49 10.38 -14.52
C ALA A 270 -23.13 11.66 -15.07
N SER A 271 -24.08 11.51 -15.99
CA SER A 271 -24.89 12.64 -16.48
C SER A 271 -26.23 12.17 -17.02
N GLN A 272 -27.29 12.89 -16.67
CA GLN A 272 -28.61 12.74 -17.31
C GLN A 272 -28.65 13.38 -18.70
N ASN A 273 -27.76 14.37 -18.96
CA ASN A 273 -27.63 15.07 -20.21
C ASN A 273 -26.63 14.38 -21.14
N ASP A 274 -27.08 13.82 -22.23
CA ASP A 274 -26.27 13.10 -23.19
C ASP A 274 -25.13 13.96 -23.79
N ASN A 275 -25.36 15.28 -23.97
CA ASN A 275 -24.34 16.17 -24.50
C ASN A 275 -23.20 16.42 -23.51
N ASP A 276 -23.48 16.48 -22.22
CA ASP A 276 -22.46 16.66 -21.22
C ASP A 276 -21.60 15.39 -21.10
N GLN A 277 -22.22 14.22 -21.10
CA GLN A 277 -21.48 12.93 -21.10
C GLN A 277 -20.62 12.80 -22.37
N LEU A 278 -21.20 13.09 -23.54
CA LEU A 278 -20.46 13.06 -24.82
C LEU A 278 -19.28 14.04 -24.84
N ARG A 279 -19.48 15.27 -24.32
CA ARG A 279 -18.41 16.28 -24.22
C ARG A 279 -17.23 15.72 -23.43
N ASP A 280 -17.49 15.13 -22.27
CA ASP A 280 -16.45 14.63 -21.38
C ASP A 280 -15.74 13.41 -21.97
N TYR A 281 -16.47 12.47 -22.57
CA TYR A 281 -15.86 11.35 -23.31
C TYR A 281 -14.93 11.83 -24.42
N LYS A 282 -15.36 12.80 -25.24
CA LYS A 282 -14.52 13.36 -26.32
C LYS A 282 -13.27 14.07 -25.83
N ALA A 283 -13.36 14.71 -24.66
CA ALA A 283 -12.25 15.47 -24.09
C ALA A 283 -11.21 14.57 -23.38
N GLN A 284 -11.65 13.45 -22.83
CA GLN A 284 -10.88 12.67 -21.87
C GLN A 284 -10.38 11.33 -22.43
N ILE A 285 -11.23 10.56 -23.11
CA ILE A 285 -10.86 9.23 -23.62
C ILE A 285 -9.63 9.27 -24.52
N PRO A 286 -9.47 10.22 -25.47
CA PRO A 286 -8.25 10.27 -26.29
C PRO A 286 -7.00 10.50 -25.45
N LEU A 287 -7.03 11.36 -24.42
CA LEU A 287 -5.89 11.61 -23.55
C LEU A 287 -5.48 10.36 -22.78
N LEU A 288 -6.45 9.61 -22.23
CA LEU A 288 -6.21 8.39 -21.49
C LEU A 288 -5.75 7.26 -22.41
N TRP A 289 -6.42 7.09 -23.55
CA TRP A 289 -6.18 5.98 -24.46
C TRP A 289 -4.86 6.11 -25.23
N GLU A 290 -4.50 7.31 -25.71
CA GLU A 290 -3.32 7.55 -26.52
C GLU A 290 -2.02 7.67 -25.69
N ALA A 291 -2.13 7.79 -24.35
CA ALA A 291 -0.96 7.75 -23.48
C ALA A 291 -0.25 6.39 -23.58
N ASP A 292 1.03 6.39 -23.97
CA ASP A 292 1.83 5.19 -24.22
C ASP A 292 2.15 4.40 -22.92
N TYR A 293 2.00 5.05 -21.77
CA TYR A 293 2.11 4.44 -20.44
C TYR A 293 0.76 3.96 -19.88
N CYS A 294 -0.36 4.17 -20.56
CA CYS A 294 -1.67 3.64 -20.17
C CYS A 294 -1.86 2.23 -20.74
N ALA A 295 -2.06 1.24 -19.87
CA ALA A 295 -2.22 -0.17 -20.23
C ALA A 295 -3.59 -0.47 -20.85
N GLY A 296 -4.62 0.21 -20.42
CA GLY A 296 -5.99 0.07 -20.91
C GLY A 296 -6.96 0.89 -20.10
N VAL A 297 -8.21 0.90 -20.54
CA VAL A 297 -9.31 1.63 -19.90
C VAL A 297 -10.44 0.65 -19.60
N THR A 298 -10.85 0.57 -18.35
CA THR A 298 -12.04 -0.17 -17.89
C THR A 298 -13.12 0.84 -17.51
N LEU A 299 -14.29 0.76 -18.12
CA LEU A 299 -15.47 1.52 -17.73
C LEU A 299 -16.12 0.87 -16.52
N TRP A 300 -16.74 1.68 -15.64
CA TRP A 300 -17.40 1.17 -14.44
C TRP A 300 -18.92 1.13 -14.59
N GLY A 301 -19.35 0.24 -15.49
CA GLY A 301 -20.76 0.02 -15.86
C GLY A 301 -21.18 0.71 -17.15
N TRP A 302 -22.14 0.11 -17.84
CA TRP A 302 -22.55 0.52 -19.18
C TRP A 302 -24.05 0.68 -19.37
N ILE A 303 -24.88 0.11 -18.49
CA ILE A 303 -26.34 0.15 -18.59
C ILE A 303 -26.89 1.25 -17.69
N TYR A 304 -27.56 2.24 -18.27
CA TYR A 304 -28.24 3.33 -17.56
C TYR A 304 -29.28 2.78 -16.58
N GLY A 305 -29.22 3.26 -15.35
CA GLY A 305 -30.10 2.79 -14.27
C GLY A 305 -29.60 1.53 -13.56
N LYS A 306 -28.46 0.92 -14.01
CA LYS A 306 -27.86 -0.26 -13.40
C LYS A 306 -26.42 -0.04 -12.94
N THR A 307 -25.89 1.21 -12.93
CA THR A 307 -24.58 1.53 -12.38
C THR A 307 -24.72 2.12 -10.97
N TRP A 308 -23.64 2.16 -10.21
CA TRP A 308 -23.63 2.62 -8.82
C TRP A 308 -23.84 4.15 -8.67
N THR A 309 -23.57 4.91 -9.71
CA THR A 309 -23.53 6.38 -9.68
C THR A 309 -24.86 7.02 -9.27
N ASP A 310 -24.79 8.24 -8.70
CA ASP A 310 -25.94 9.03 -8.24
C ASP A 310 -26.85 8.27 -7.26
N ASN A 311 -26.25 7.63 -6.25
CA ASN A 311 -26.94 6.79 -5.26
C ASN A 311 -27.73 5.63 -5.91
N GLY A 312 -27.13 4.96 -6.89
CA GLY A 312 -27.71 3.83 -7.61
C GLY A 312 -28.74 4.21 -8.67
N LYS A 313 -28.84 5.50 -9.04
CA LYS A 313 -29.68 5.94 -10.18
C LYS A 313 -29.03 5.60 -11.53
N GLY A 314 -27.74 5.31 -11.54
CA GLY A 314 -27.02 4.76 -12.67
C GLY A 314 -26.87 5.70 -13.86
N TYR A 315 -26.65 6.98 -13.63
CA TYR A 315 -26.57 7.98 -14.70
C TYR A 315 -25.31 7.91 -15.56
N SER A 316 -24.29 7.15 -15.14
CA SER A 316 -23.08 6.93 -15.93
C SER A 316 -23.27 5.93 -17.08
N GLY A 317 -24.32 5.11 -17.06
CA GLY A 317 -24.57 4.14 -18.13
C GLY A 317 -24.65 4.78 -19.51
N ILE A 318 -24.07 4.12 -20.49
CA ILE A 318 -23.97 4.59 -21.90
C ILE A 318 -24.91 3.87 -22.87
N ILE A 319 -25.73 2.94 -22.36
CA ILE A 319 -26.90 2.34 -23.03
C ILE A 319 -28.12 2.69 -22.20
N LYS A 320 -29.11 3.35 -22.81
CA LYS A 320 -30.33 3.84 -22.14
C LYS A 320 -31.57 3.39 -22.87
N ASN A 321 -32.46 2.69 -22.19
CA ASN A 321 -33.72 2.18 -22.77
C ASN A 321 -33.50 1.31 -24.04
N GLY A 322 -32.44 0.50 -24.06
CA GLY A 322 -32.12 -0.37 -25.19
C GLY A 322 -31.51 0.36 -26.40
N VAL A 323 -31.01 1.59 -26.21
CA VAL A 323 -30.37 2.40 -27.25
C VAL A 323 -29.03 2.91 -26.76
N GLU A 324 -28.01 2.87 -27.62
CA GLU A 324 -26.72 3.49 -27.35
C GLU A 324 -26.88 5.01 -27.18
N ARG A 325 -26.26 5.58 -26.14
CA ARG A 325 -26.19 7.02 -25.97
C ARG A 325 -25.11 7.62 -26.88
N PRO A 326 -25.18 8.91 -27.23
CA PRO A 326 -24.20 9.55 -28.12
C PRO A 326 -22.73 9.38 -27.68
N ALA A 327 -22.46 9.19 -26.38
CA ALA A 327 -21.12 8.91 -25.90
C ALA A 327 -20.60 7.54 -26.36
N LEU A 328 -21.45 6.50 -26.38
CA LEU A 328 -21.09 5.17 -26.86
C LEU A 328 -20.98 5.12 -28.40
N GLU A 329 -21.91 5.79 -29.10
CA GLU A 329 -21.84 5.92 -30.55
C GLU A 329 -20.51 6.56 -30.98
N TRP A 330 -20.14 7.67 -30.33
CA TRP A 330 -18.86 8.34 -30.56
C TRP A 330 -17.67 7.47 -30.17
N LEU A 331 -17.72 6.76 -29.04
CA LEU A 331 -16.65 5.87 -28.59
C LEU A 331 -16.39 4.77 -29.62
N ARG A 332 -17.44 4.22 -30.22
CA ARG A 332 -17.36 3.23 -31.30
C ARG A 332 -16.62 3.80 -32.52
N GLU A 333 -16.95 5.03 -32.94
CA GLU A 333 -16.29 5.71 -34.05
C GLU A 333 -14.81 6.00 -33.71
N TYR A 334 -14.54 6.53 -32.53
CA TYR A 334 -13.19 6.86 -32.09
C TYR A 334 -12.28 5.62 -32.05
N MET A 335 -12.76 4.51 -31.50
CA MET A 335 -11.97 3.26 -31.42
C MET A 335 -11.65 2.66 -32.81
N GLN A 336 -12.31 3.12 -33.87
CA GLN A 336 -11.97 2.73 -35.23
C GLN A 336 -11.00 3.72 -35.91
N SER A 337 -10.62 4.80 -35.27
CA SER A 337 -9.60 5.74 -35.78
C SER A 337 -8.21 5.12 -35.80
N ASP A 338 -7.32 5.67 -36.61
CA ASP A 338 -5.92 5.21 -36.69
C ASP A 338 -5.17 5.50 -35.38
N GLU A 339 -5.49 6.61 -34.71
CA GLU A 339 -4.93 6.97 -33.40
C GLU A 339 -5.26 5.92 -32.33
N ALA A 340 -6.52 5.51 -32.25
CA ALA A 340 -6.95 4.53 -31.28
C ALA A 340 -6.39 3.12 -31.57
N LYS A 341 -6.38 2.71 -32.85
CA LYS A 341 -5.86 1.39 -33.27
C LYS A 341 -4.38 1.21 -33.05
N ASN A 342 -3.60 2.29 -33.20
CA ASN A 342 -2.15 2.25 -33.08
C ASN A 342 -1.62 2.81 -31.75
N ALA A 343 -2.49 3.13 -30.80
CA ALA A 343 -2.11 3.57 -29.47
C ALA A 343 -1.25 2.50 -28.77
N LYS A 344 -0.09 2.90 -28.27
CA LYS A 344 0.84 2.00 -27.58
C LYS A 344 0.31 1.63 -26.20
N SER A 345 0.72 0.46 -25.70
CA SER A 345 0.34 -0.01 -24.37
C SER A 345 1.51 -0.70 -23.68
N PRO A 346 1.70 -0.49 -22.37
CA PRO A 346 2.61 -1.27 -21.55
C PRO A 346 1.98 -2.57 -21.03
N PHE A 347 0.75 -2.91 -21.42
CA PHE A 347 0.07 -4.13 -20.98
C PHE A 347 0.83 -5.36 -21.51
N PRO A 348 1.35 -6.24 -20.63
CA PRO A 348 2.16 -7.38 -21.07
C PRO A 348 1.32 -8.58 -21.56
N GLY A 349 -0.01 -8.45 -21.64
CA GLY A 349 -0.92 -9.56 -21.92
C GLY A 349 -1.35 -10.31 -20.66
N MET A 350 -1.74 -11.58 -20.85
CA MET A 350 -2.30 -12.43 -19.79
C MET A 350 -1.28 -12.85 -18.72
N VAL A 351 0.00 -12.70 -18.99
CA VAL A 351 1.10 -13.13 -18.13
C VAL A 351 2.25 -12.16 -18.29
N LYS A 352 2.76 -11.61 -17.20
CA LYS A 352 3.98 -10.81 -17.27
C LYS A 352 5.22 -11.69 -17.42
N GLU A 353 6.15 -11.29 -18.28
CA GLU A 353 7.42 -11.99 -18.48
C GLU A 353 8.42 -11.72 -17.36
N ALA A 354 8.44 -10.49 -16.83
CA ALA A 354 9.42 -10.08 -15.85
C ALA A 354 8.75 -9.63 -14.55
N SER A 355 9.26 -10.13 -13.42
CA SER A 355 9.00 -9.62 -12.09
C SER A 355 10.31 -9.03 -11.56
N VAL A 356 10.37 -7.70 -11.46
CA VAL A 356 11.56 -6.96 -11.03
C VAL A 356 11.14 -5.90 -10.01
N TYR A 357 11.78 -5.89 -8.85
CA TYR A 357 11.65 -4.81 -7.88
C TYR A 357 12.95 -4.57 -7.13
N VAL A 358 13.21 -3.33 -6.75
CA VAL A 358 14.46 -2.88 -6.16
C VAL A 358 14.19 -2.41 -4.75
N LYS A 359 14.93 -2.94 -3.79
CA LYS A 359 14.75 -2.69 -2.37
C LYS A 359 16.05 -2.12 -1.76
N PRO A 360 16.16 -0.82 -1.52
CA PRO A 360 17.16 -0.28 -0.60
C PRO A 360 16.86 -0.77 0.83
N ALA A 361 17.85 -0.88 1.68
CA ALA A 361 17.65 -1.33 3.06
C ALA A 361 16.70 -0.43 3.85
N ALA A 362 16.66 0.88 3.51
CA ALA A 362 15.70 1.84 4.02
C ALA A 362 15.45 2.94 2.96
N ILE A 363 14.26 3.55 2.98
CA ILE A 363 13.90 4.67 2.10
C ILE A 363 14.35 6.04 2.66
N GLY A 364 14.77 6.08 3.92
CA GLY A 364 15.34 7.23 4.60
C GLY A 364 16.58 6.81 5.38
N VAL A 365 17.71 7.46 5.15
CA VAL A 365 18.99 7.14 5.78
C VAL A 365 19.75 8.43 6.16
N GLU A 366 20.66 8.34 7.12
CA GLU A 366 21.53 9.47 7.44
C GLU A 366 22.70 9.57 6.45
N GLN A 367 23.21 10.79 6.27
CA GLN A 367 24.35 11.05 5.40
C GLN A 367 25.59 10.29 5.87
N GLY A 368 26.20 9.53 4.95
CA GLY A 368 27.39 8.73 5.21
C GLY A 368 27.10 7.29 5.63
N GLU A 369 25.85 6.91 5.84
CA GLU A 369 25.48 5.51 6.03
C GLU A 369 25.59 4.71 4.73
N VAL A 370 26.05 3.47 4.85
CA VAL A 370 26.05 2.53 3.73
C VAL A 370 24.64 2.02 3.49
N VAL A 371 24.17 2.12 2.26
CA VAL A 371 22.83 1.64 1.84
C VAL A 371 22.98 0.37 1.04
N PRO A 372 22.69 -0.81 1.63
CA PRO A 372 22.53 -2.05 0.88
C PRO A 372 21.32 -1.94 -0.06
N ILE A 373 21.49 -2.39 -1.31
CA ILE A 373 20.45 -2.39 -2.34
C ILE A 373 20.32 -3.80 -2.88
N THR A 374 19.13 -4.39 -2.78
CA THR A 374 18.81 -5.71 -3.32
C THR A 374 17.92 -5.56 -4.54
N VAL A 375 18.24 -6.26 -5.62
CA VAL A 375 17.38 -6.39 -6.80
C VAL A 375 16.77 -7.78 -6.83
N ASN A 376 15.46 -7.86 -6.63
CA ASN A 376 14.70 -9.09 -6.80
C ASN A 376 14.24 -9.16 -8.26
N ALA A 377 14.73 -10.13 -9.00
CA ALA A 377 14.43 -10.26 -10.42
C ALA A 377 14.19 -11.72 -10.80
N SER A 378 13.11 -11.97 -11.53
CA SER A 378 12.83 -13.24 -12.17
C SER A 378 12.20 -13.02 -13.53
N LEU A 379 12.55 -13.86 -14.51
CA LEU A 379 11.97 -13.91 -15.83
C LEU A 379 11.27 -15.26 -15.99
N LYS A 380 10.07 -15.26 -16.59
CA LYS A 380 9.26 -16.46 -16.70
C LYS A 380 9.76 -17.44 -17.75
N THR A 381 10.06 -16.95 -18.94
CA THR A 381 10.47 -17.77 -20.09
C THR A 381 11.92 -17.53 -20.51
N LYS A 382 12.53 -16.44 -20.04
CA LYS A 382 13.90 -16.05 -20.38
C LYS A 382 14.87 -16.28 -19.22
N THR A 383 16.16 -16.20 -19.51
CA THR A 383 17.23 -16.27 -18.51
C THR A 383 17.86 -14.90 -18.36
N ILE A 384 18.11 -14.48 -17.12
CA ILE A 384 18.85 -13.25 -16.83
C ILE A 384 20.31 -13.45 -17.22
N ASP A 385 20.84 -12.53 -18.02
CA ASP A 385 22.28 -12.45 -18.33
C ASP A 385 23.00 -11.63 -17.26
N HIS A 386 22.55 -10.39 -17.04
CA HIS A 386 23.08 -9.53 -16.00
C HIS A 386 22.06 -8.45 -15.61
N ILE A 387 22.36 -7.76 -14.51
CA ILE A 387 21.62 -6.61 -14.02
C ILE A 387 22.60 -5.45 -13.85
N GLU A 388 22.35 -4.35 -14.55
CA GLU A 388 23.03 -3.08 -14.31
C GLU A 388 22.28 -2.27 -13.27
N LEU A 389 22.99 -1.83 -12.23
CA LEU A 389 22.41 -1.03 -11.14
C LEU A 389 23.01 0.38 -11.16
N TYR A 390 22.15 1.36 -11.24
CA TYR A 390 22.50 2.78 -11.30
C TYR A 390 21.95 3.53 -10.08
N VAL A 391 22.70 4.52 -9.60
CA VAL A 391 22.26 5.52 -8.63
C VAL A 391 22.50 6.89 -9.20
N ASN A 392 21.46 7.72 -9.36
CA ASN A 392 21.49 9.02 -10.03
C ASN A 392 22.21 8.96 -11.41
N ASP A 393 21.84 7.96 -12.21
CA ASP A 393 22.42 7.66 -13.56
C ASP A 393 23.89 7.24 -13.56
N GLU A 394 24.55 7.10 -12.43
CA GLU A 394 25.89 6.52 -12.30
C GLU A 394 25.79 5.01 -12.11
N LEU A 395 26.50 4.23 -12.95
CA LEU A 395 26.58 2.77 -12.82
C LEU A 395 27.40 2.40 -11.57
N ILE A 396 26.75 1.78 -10.59
CA ILE A 396 27.39 1.33 -9.36
C ILE A 396 27.77 -0.16 -9.38
N GLY A 397 27.18 -0.96 -10.29
CA GLY A 397 27.50 -2.37 -10.39
C GLY A 397 26.83 -3.07 -11.56
N THR A 398 27.49 -4.15 -12.02
CA THR A 398 26.92 -5.12 -12.96
C THR A 398 26.87 -6.47 -12.28
N LEU A 399 25.66 -6.95 -11.98
CA LEU A 399 25.39 -8.13 -11.16
C LEU A 399 25.05 -9.31 -12.08
N THR A 400 25.84 -10.37 -12.01
CA THR A 400 25.70 -11.55 -12.91
C THR A 400 25.16 -12.78 -12.23
N ASN A 401 25.13 -12.80 -10.89
CA ASN A 401 24.70 -13.94 -10.08
C ASN A 401 23.82 -13.51 -8.92
N ALA A 402 22.79 -14.27 -8.65
CA ALA A 402 21.99 -14.08 -7.44
C ALA A 402 22.78 -14.51 -6.16
N PRO A 403 22.56 -13.86 -5.01
CA PRO A 403 21.67 -12.70 -4.82
C PRO A 403 22.21 -11.45 -5.53
N TYR A 404 21.33 -10.68 -6.16
CA TYR A 404 21.71 -9.46 -6.87
C TYR A 404 21.73 -8.30 -5.86
N GLU A 405 22.90 -8.03 -5.28
CA GLU A 405 23.08 -7.07 -4.19
C GLU A 405 24.26 -6.15 -4.49
N ALA A 406 24.13 -4.90 -4.07
CA ALA A 406 25.20 -3.90 -4.10
C ALA A 406 25.07 -2.98 -2.89
N GLU A 407 26.16 -2.26 -2.58
CA GLU A 407 26.19 -1.26 -1.53
C GLU A 407 26.47 0.11 -2.15
N TYR A 408 25.84 1.15 -1.62
CA TYR A 408 26.10 2.53 -2.01
C TYR A 408 26.26 3.42 -0.77
N THR A 409 27.26 4.30 -0.77
CA THR A 409 27.50 5.25 0.30
C THR A 409 27.22 6.66 -0.23
N PRO A 410 26.09 7.28 0.13
CA PRO A 410 25.73 8.61 -0.33
C PRO A 410 26.59 9.69 0.37
N THR A 411 26.97 10.74 -0.37
CA THR A 411 27.79 11.84 0.14
C THR A 411 27.01 13.09 0.53
N ASP A 412 25.81 13.26 -0.06
CA ASP A 412 25.02 14.49 0.09
C ASP A 412 23.64 14.17 0.66
N ALA A 413 23.13 15.06 1.50
CA ALA A 413 21.74 15.00 1.95
C ALA A 413 20.81 15.45 0.81
N LYS A 414 20.22 14.47 0.11
CA LYS A 414 19.28 14.66 -1.00
C LYS A 414 18.57 13.35 -1.36
N ARG A 415 17.63 13.45 -2.26
CA ARG A 415 17.02 12.27 -2.89
C ARG A 415 18.00 11.58 -3.85
N TYR A 416 18.11 10.26 -3.74
CA TYR A 416 18.82 9.37 -4.65
C TYR A 416 17.84 8.48 -5.39
N ASN A 417 17.90 8.47 -6.73
CA ASN A 417 17.10 7.62 -7.57
C ASN A 417 17.90 6.37 -7.92
N ILE A 418 17.28 5.20 -7.79
CA ILE A 418 17.87 3.93 -8.17
C ILE A 418 17.19 3.45 -9.44
N LYS A 419 17.98 2.91 -10.39
CA LYS A 419 17.49 2.26 -11.59
C LYS A 419 18.19 0.93 -11.78
N ALA A 420 17.41 -0.15 -11.87
CA ALA A 420 17.92 -1.46 -12.26
C ALA A 420 17.48 -1.79 -13.68
N ILE A 421 18.40 -2.24 -14.52
CA ILE A 421 18.17 -2.72 -15.89
C ILE A 421 18.52 -4.20 -15.90
N VAL A 422 17.52 -5.06 -15.98
CA VAL A 422 17.66 -6.51 -16.10
C VAL A 422 17.74 -6.86 -17.58
N THR A 423 18.89 -7.37 -18.03
CA THR A 423 19.12 -7.80 -19.41
C THR A 423 19.01 -9.33 -19.48
N ALA A 424 18.13 -9.82 -20.34
CA ALA A 424 18.01 -11.23 -20.65
C ALA A 424 19.07 -11.68 -21.67
N THR A 425 19.35 -12.98 -21.74
CA THR A 425 20.33 -13.56 -22.68
C THR A 425 20.02 -13.34 -24.16
N ASP A 426 18.78 -12.99 -24.51
CA ASP A 426 18.37 -12.60 -25.87
C ASP A 426 18.47 -11.09 -26.13
N GLY A 427 18.98 -10.32 -25.15
CA GLY A 427 19.15 -8.86 -25.22
C GLY A 427 17.91 -8.05 -24.85
N THR A 428 16.80 -8.68 -24.48
CA THR A 428 15.61 -7.96 -23.98
C THR A 428 15.93 -7.33 -22.63
N GLN A 429 15.46 -6.11 -22.41
CA GLN A 429 15.70 -5.35 -21.19
C GLN A 429 14.40 -5.04 -20.45
N TYR A 430 14.49 -5.07 -19.12
CA TYR A 430 13.41 -4.70 -18.20
C TYR A 430 13.94 -3.71 -17.18
N GLU A 431 13.34 -2.54 -17.11
CA GLU A 431 13.75 -1.46 -16.21
C GLU A 431 12.84 -1.37 -15.00
N ARG A 432 13.41 -1.11 -13.83
CA ARG A 432 12.68 -0.82 -12.61
C ARG A 432 13.35 0.32 -11.85
N LEU A 433 12.52 1.25 -11.36
CA LEU A 433 12.94 2.38 -10.55
C LEU A 433 12.63 2.13 -9.07
N SER A 434 13.45 2.75 -8.22
CA SER A 434 13.29 2.85 -6.78
C SER A 434 14.04 4.10 -6.30
N GLY A 435 14.27 4.24 -5.00
CA GLY A 435 15.14 5.29 -4.48
C GLY A 435 15.01 5.46 -2.97
N PHE A 436 15.86 6.30 -2.43
CA PHE A 436 15.89 6.64 -1.01
C PHE A 436 16.25 8.11 -0.83
N THR A 437 15.91 8.67 0.32
CA THR A 437 16.28 10.03 0.70
C THR A 437 17.36 9.98 1.75
N VAL A 438 18.41 10.76 1.56
CA VAL A 438 19.49 10.95 2.52
C VAL A 438 19.25 12.24 3.28
N TYR A 439 19.18 12.13 4.58
CA TYR A 439 18.96 13.24 5.47
C TYR A 439 20.28 13.75 6.06
N PRO A 440 20.40 15.05 6.39
CA PRO A 440 21.52 15.54 7.17
C PRO A 440 21.61 14.80 8.51
N PRO A 441 22.80 14.66 9.10
CA PRO A 441 22.95 13.99 10.37
C PRO A 441 22.09 14.62 11.46
N ARG A 442 21.51 13.79 12.31
CA ARG A 442 20.79 14.25 13.51
C ARG A 442 21.72 15.11 14.36
N THR A 443 21.24 16.25 14.79
CA THR A 443 21.98 17.16 15.67
C THR A 443 21.12 17.61 16.85
N PRO A 444 21.58 17.45 18.11
CA PRO A 444 20.86 17.93 19.28
C PRO A 444 20.67 19.44 19.21
N TYR A 445 19.44 19.93 19.09
CA TYR A 445 19.16 21.37 19.09
C TYR A 445 19.41 21.94 20.52
N ASN A 446 20.13 23.04 20.59
CA ASN A 446 20.63 23.60 21.87
C ASN A 446 21.41 22.59 22.75
N GLY A 447 22.05 21.58 22.14
CA GLY A 447 22.88 20.58 22.83
C GLY A 447 22.09 19.40 23.38
N GLU A 448 22.84 18.36 23.79
CA GLU A 448 22.27 17.15 24.41
C GLU A 448 21.51 17.49 25.68
N LYS A 449 20.35 16.90 25.89
CA LYS A 449 19.54 17.14 27.09
C LYS A 449 20.01 16.24 28.23
N GLU A 450 20.47 16.83 29.31
CA GLU A 450 20.89 16.07 30.50
C GLU A 450 19.70 15.50 31.25
N VAL A 451 19.76 14.22 31.62
CA VAL A 451 18.72 13.52 32.41
C VAL A 451 19.37 12.94 33.68
N PRO A 452 18.87 13.30 34.90
CA PRO A 452 17.69 14.12 35.21
C PRO A 452 17.82 15.57 34.74
N GLY A 453 16.71 16.18 34.31
CA GLY A 453 16.66 17.56 33.84
C GLY A 453 15.41 17.89 33.07
N ILE A 454 15.39 19.09 32.51
CA ILE A 454 14.27 19.64 31.74
C ILE A 454 14.57 19.48 30.26
N ILE A 455 13.56 19.06 29.51
CA ILE A 455 13.54 18.97 28.05
C ILE A 455 12.42 19.91 27.60
N GLU A 456 12.79 21.04 26.99
CA GLU A 456 11.84 21.96 26.37
C GLU A 456 11.31 21.31 25.09
N ALA A 457 9.99 21.33 24.87
CA ALA A 457 9.35 20.58 23.79
C ALA A 457 9.79 21.07 22.40
N GLU A 458 10.00 22.37 22.24
CA GLU A 458 10.47 23.01 21.02
C GLU A 458 11.93 22.73 20.67
N ASP A 459 12.71 22.20 21.63
CA ASP A 459 14.13 21.89 21.48
C ASP A 459 14.41 20.45 21.00
N PHE A 460 13.51 19.89 20.19
CA PHE A 460 13.76 18.58 19.60
C PHE A 460 14.95 18.60 18.60
N ASP A 461 15.53 17.44 18.31
CA ASP A 461 16.73 17.33 17.49
C ASP A 461 16.51 17.89 16.08
N GLY A 462 17.51 18.57 15.55
CA GLY A 462 17.63 18.90 14.13
C GLY A 462 17.92 17.65 13.31
N GLY A 463 17.55 17.69 12.05
CA GLY A 463 17.69 16.56 11.14
C GLY A 463 16.71 16.72 9.99
N ALA A 464 15.77 15.80 9.84
CA ALA A 464 14.73 15.89 8.84
C ALA A 464 13.41 15.24 9.30
N GLU A 465 12.35 15.58 8.60
CA GLU A 465 11.07 14.90 8.66
C GLU A 465 11.26 13.39 8.51
N GLY A 466 10.65 12.61 9.41
CA GLY A 466 10.79 11.15 9.45
C GLY A 466 12.07 10.62 10.09
N LEU A 467 13.04 11.48 10.44
CA LEU A 467 14.30 11.10 11.09
C LEU A 467 14.42 11.57 12.56
N SER A 468 14.15 12.83 12.81
CA SER A 468 14.23 13.45 14.14
C SER A 468 12.93 14.05 14.64
N PHE A 469 11.96 14.19 13.76
CA PHE A 469 10.58 14.57 14.06
C PHE A 469 9.65 14.08 12.94
N HIS A 470 8.36 14.08 13.21
CA HIS A 470 7.32 13.86 12.23
C HIS A 470 6.14 14.77 12.52
N ASP A 471 5.73 15.50 11.48
CA ASP A 471 4.56 16.34 11.47
C ASP A 471 3.59 15.88 10.36
N SER A 472 2.29 16.01 10.59
CA SER A 472 1.27 15.55 9.64
C SER A 472 1.09 16.47 8.45
N ASP A 473 1.67 17.66 8.50
CA ASP A 473 1.68 18.62 7.39
C ASP A 473 3.08 19.26 7.19
N THR A 474 3.20 20.17 6.23
CA THR A 474 4.48 20.76 5.83
C THR A 474 4.59 22.22 6.20
N VAL A 475 3.60 22.77 6.89
CA VAL A 475 3.48 24.21 7.16
C VAL A 475 3.26 24.44 8.64
N ASN A 476 4.21 25.08 9.31
CA ASN A 476 4.00 25.55 10.68
C ASN A 476 2.80 26.51 10.72
N GLU A 477 1.65 26.09 11.29
CA GLU A 477 0.43 26.89 11.44
C GLU A 477 0.47 27.78 12.72
N GLY A 478 1.41 27.51 13.61
CA GLY A 478 1.61 28.27 14.84
C GLY A 478 1.93 29.76 14.62
N ASP A 479 1.87 30.55 15.66
CA ASP A 479 2.08 32.00 15.61
C ASP A 479 3.56 32.41 15.78
N ILE A 480 4.47 31.48 16.06
CA ILE A 480 5.91 31.67 16.06
C ILE A 480 6.52 31.04 14.81
N LYS A 481 6.95 31.88 13.85
CA LYS A 481 7.47 31.40 12.56
C LYS A 481 9.01 31.32 12.52
N ASP A 482 9.70 32.02 13.41
CA ASP A 482 11.16 32.23 13.34
C ASP A 482 11.94 31.44 14.40
N TYR A 483 11.31 30.51 15.15
CA TYR A 483 12.01 29.77 16.19
C TYR A 483 13.05 28.81 15.57
N ARG A 484 12.64 28.06 14.55
CA ARG A 484 13.49 27.11 13.82
C ARG A 484 13.16 27.12 12.33
N SER A 485 14.20 27.11 11.50
CA SER A 485 14.08 26.99 10.03
C SER A 485 14.23 25.55 9.53
N ASP A 486 14.63 24.61 10.40
CA ASP A 486 14.92 23.20 10.10
C ASP A 486 13.84 22.23 10.63
N ALA A 487 12.73 22.77 11.12
CA ALA A 487 11.71 22.02 11.84
C ALA A 487 10.50 21.58 11.00
N GLY A 488 10.56 21.68 9.68
CA GLY A 488 9.50 21.26 8.76
C GLY A 488 8.16 21.92 9.05
N GLY A 489 7.09 21.12 9.18
CA GLY A 489 5.75 21.56 9.50
C GLY A 489 5.47 21.83 10.97
N VAL A 490 6.38 21.41 11.88
CA VAL A 490 6.15 21.48 13.34
C VAL A 490 5.67 22.84 13.81
N ASP A 491 4.58 22.86 14.57
CA ASP A 491 3.85 24.06 14.95
C ASP A 491 4.36 24.68 16.24
N PHE A 492 4.93 25.87 16.13
CA PHE A 492 5.40 26.67 17.26
C PHE A 492 4.40 27.74 17.64
N VAL A 493 3.88 27.68 18.87
CA VAL A 493 2.89 28.64 19.38
C VAL A 493 3.39 29.36 20.63
N LYS A 494 2.84 30.55 20.86
CA LYS A 494 3.08 31.27 22.13
C LYS A 494 2.30 30.62 23.26
N GLY A 495 3.02 30.14 24.27
CA GLY A 495 2.39 29.50 25.42
C GLY A 495 3.28 29.54 26.64
N ASN A 496 2.70 29.49 27.85
CA ASN A 496 3.39 29.45 29.15
C ASN A 496 4.53 30.47 29.32
N GLY A 497 4.46 31.59 28.62
CA GLY A 497 5.48 32.64 28.68
C GLY A 497 6.65 32.48 27.69
N GLY A 498 6.62 31.48 26.82
CA GLY A 498 7.66 31.16 25.81
C GLY A 498 7.10 30.59 24.52
N CYS A 499 7.93 29.80 23.85
CA CYS A 499 7.59 28.97 22.73
C CYS A 499 7.14 27.59 23.23
N VAL A 500 6.15 26.99 22.64
CA VAL A 500 5.69 25.62 22.92
C VAL A 500 5.25 24.93 21.63
N ILE A 501 5.15 23.63 21.63
CA ILE A 501 4.57 22.85 20.51
C ILE A 501 3.04 22.89 20.62
N GLY A 502 2.35 23.21 19.54
CA GLY A 502 0.86 23.27 19.46
C GLY A 502 0.33 22.63 18.20
N TYR A 503 -0.95 22.81 17.90
CA TYR A 503 -1.68 22.25 16.74
C TYR A 503 -1.50 20.73 16.51
N THR A 504 -1.03 20.01 17.49
CA THR A 504 -0.62 18.61 17.39
C THR A 504 -1.71 17.68 16.86
N ALA A 505 -1.37 16.79 15.96
CA ALA A 505 -2.22 15.75 15.40
C ALA A 505 -1.78 14.33 15.83
N THR A 506 -2.66 13.36 15.64
CA THR A 506 -2.37 11.96 16.01
C THR A 506 -1.34 11.35 15.08
N GLY A 507 -0.29 10.77 15.65
CA GLY A 507 0.79 10.12 14.91
C GLY A 507 2.06 10.95 14.85
N GLU A 508 2.00 12.25 15.09
CA GLU A 508 3.18 13.12 15.16
C GLU A 508 4.11 12.75 16.30
N TRP A 509 5.41 13.01 16.10
CA TRP A 509 6.39 12.74 17.11
C TRP A 509 7.62 13.66 17.02
N LEU A 510 8.26 13.87 18.18
CA LEU A 510 9.49 14.66 18.34
C LEU A 510 10.52 13.82 19.07
N GLU A 511 11.79 13.90 18.65
CA GLU A 511 12.89 13.19 19.27
C GLU A 511 13.95 14.13 19.84
N TYR A 512 14.56 13.66 20.92
CA TYR A 512 15.55 14.42 21.67
C TYR A 512 16.73 13.51 21.99
N THR A 513 17.94 13.94 21.64
CA THR A 513 19.16 13.28 22.13
C THR A 513 19.35 13.61 23.60
N ILE A 514 19.22 12.60 24.45
CA ILE A 514 19.38 12.72 25.91
C ILE A 514 20.67 12.04 26.37
N ASN A 515 21.23 12.54 27.46
CA ASN A 515 22.36 11.93 28.18
C ASN A 515 21.92 11.57 29.60
N VAL A 516 21.60 10.30 29.81
CA VAL A 516 21.14 9.77 31.11
C VAL A 516 22.34 9.56 32.01
N LYS A 517 22.38 10.26 33.15
CA LYS A 517 23.53 10.21 34.08
C LYS A 517 23.61 8.91 34.86
N GLU A 518 22.46 8.35 35.25
CA GLU A 518 22.40 7.17 36.10
C GLU A 518 21.32 6.20 35.61
N SER A 519 21.65 4.90 35.53
CA SER A 519 20.66 3.87 35.23
C SER A 519 19.70 3.69 36.39
N GLY A 520 18.40 3.70 36.11
CA GLY A 520 17.39 3.49 37.14
C GLY A 520 15.99 3.97 36.76
N THR A 521 15.15 4.07 37.75
CA THR A 521 13.76 4.52 37.58
C THR A 521 13.66 6.04 37.55
N TYR A 522 12.75 6.52 36.71
CA TYR A 522 12.52 7.95 36.51
C TYR A 522 11.03 8.28 36.61
N SER A 523 10.72 9.44 37.15
CA SER A 523 9.42 10.09 37.05
C SER A 523 9.51 11.26 36.04
N TYR A 524 8.33 11.65 35.55
CA TYR A 524 8.20 12.80 34.69
C TYR A 524 7.24 13.84 35.26
N GLU A 525 7.50 15.10 34.94
CA GLU A 525 6.59 16.23 35.09
C GLU A 525 6.41 16.88 33.71
N ALA A 526 5.25 16.70 33.07
CA ALA A 526 4.95 17.29 31.78
C ALA A 526 4.06 18.51 31.93
N THR A 527 4.52 19.66 31.42
CA THR A 527 3.77 20.91 31.42
C THR A 527 3.00 21.03 30.13
N VAL A 528 1.66 21.01 30.22
CA VAL A 528 0.77 20.91 29.05
C VAL A 528 -0.46 21.79 29.18
N SER A 529 -1.07 22.14 28.03
CA SER A 529 -2.44 22.66 27.99
C SER A 529 -3.28 21.96 26.92
N CYS A 530 -4.60 21.90 27.13
CA CYS A 530 -5.57 21.34 26.19
C CYS A 530 -6.90 22.07 26.31
N GLY A 531 -7.29 22.77 25.27
CA GLY A 531 -8.60 23.47 25.21
C GLY A 531 -9.73 22.59 24.68
N SER A 532 -9.41 21.43 24.09
CA SER A 532 -10.41 20.53 23.50
C SER A 532 -11.26 19.83 24.57
N PRO A 533 -12.59 19.70 24.36
CA PRO A 533 -13.44 18.90 25.23
C PRO A 533 -13.12 17.40 25.15
N ASP A 534 -12.55 16.94 24.03
CA ASP A 534 -12.07 15.57 23.86
C ASP A 534 -10.65 15.48 24.41
N ALA A 535 -10.47 14.73 25.49
CA ALA A 535 -9.17 14.57 26.14
C ALA A 535 -8.09 14.13 25.12
N SER A 536 -6.92 14.76 25.19
CA SER A 536 -5.73 14.45 24.41
C SER A 536 -4.86 13.36 25.07
N ALA A 537 -3.84 12.87 24.38
CA ALA A 537 -2.86 11.96 24.97
C ALA A 537 -1.56 11.95 24.14
N PHE A 538 -0.43 11.76 24.83
CA PHE A 538 0.85 11.44 24.20
C PHE A 538 1.57 10.34 24.97
N SER A 539 2.58 9.74 24.35
CA SER A 539 3.46 8.77 25.02
C SER A 539 4.91 9.28 25.00
N ILE A 540 5.67 8.88 26.01
CA ILE A 540 7.11 9.09 26.09
C ILE A 540 7.77 7.73 26.02
N GLY A 541 8.78 7.59 25.15
CA GLY A 541 9.54 6.36 24.97
C GLY A 541 10.96 6.62 24.57
N VAL A 542 11.73 5.55 24.38
CA VAL A 542 13.08 5.60 23.82
C VAL A 542 13.12 4.85 22.50
N VAL A 543 13.95 5.33 21.58
CA VAL A 543 14.26 4.63 20.33
C VAL A 543 15.55 3.85 20.50
N LYS A 544 15.46 2.51 20.35
CA LYS A 544 16.61 1.61 20.46
C LYS A 544 16.62 0.66 19.26
N ASP A 545 17.73 0.65 18.54
CA ASP A 545 17.86 -0.16 17.30
C ASP A 545 16.65 0.05 16.36
N ASP A 546 16.29 1.32 16.14
CA ASP A 546 15.11 1.79 15.36
C ASP A 546 13.73 1.33 15.88
N ASN A 547 13.67 0.72 17.04
CA ASN A 547 12.40 0.33 17.65
C ASN A 547 12.00 1.31 18.75
N TYR A 548 10.76 1.80 18.69
CA TYR A 548 10.17 2.61 19.74
C TYR A 548 9.74 1.73 20.92
N VAL A 549 10.26 2.04 22.10
CA VAL A 549 9.90 1.39 23.37
C VAL A 549 9.18 2.39 24.25
N GLU A 550 7.85 2.25 24.38
CA GLU A 550 7.03 3.12 25.23
C GLU A 550 7.40 2.96 26.73
N LEU A 551 7.78 4.06 27.36
CA LEU A 551 8.03 4.14 28.81
C LEU A 551 6.79 4.50 29.58
N CYS A 552 5.95 5.41 29.08
CA CYS A 552 4.67 5.77 29.68
C CYS A 552 3.73 6.37 28.64
N LYS A 553 2.43 6.39 29.02
CA LYS A 553 1.38 7.13 28.32
C LYS A 553 0.81 8.19 29.23
N VAL A 554 0.70 9.42 28.74
CA VAL A 554 0.18 10.58 29.44
C VAL A 554 -1.19 10.93 28.88
N ASN A 555 -2.23 10.82 29.69
CA ASN A 555 -3.55 11.30 29.33
C ASN A 555 -3.67 12.77 29.72
N VAL A 556 -4.01 13.62 28.77
CA VAL A 556 -4.12 15.08 28.95
C VAL A 556 -5.60 15.45 29.02
N PRO A 557 -6.14 15.77 30.20
CA PRO A 557 -7.51 16.23 30.33
C PRO A 557 -7.65 17.65 29.76
N GLN A 558 -8.86 18.07 29.43
CA GLN A 558 -9.12 19.47 29.14
C GLN A 558 -8.64 20.33 30.33
N THR A 559 -7.72 21.26 30.05
CA THR A 559 -7.16 22.15 31.11
C THR A 559 -7.97 23.43 31.30
N ASP A 560 -8.65 23.87 30.25
CA ASP A 560 -9.61 24.98 30.24
C ASP A 560 -10.57 24.85 29.06
N ASN A 561 -11.77 25.39 29.19
CA ASN A 561 -12.82 25.27 28.17
C ASN A 561 -12.51 26.16 26.95
N ASN A 562 -12.20 25.55 25.80
CA ASN A 562 -11.85 26.25 24.56
C ASN A 562 -10.72 27.28 24.69
N GLN A 563 -9.82 27.11 25.67
CA GLN A 563 -8.66 27.97 25.88
C GLN A 563 -7.38 27.17 25.99
N TRP A 564 -6.30 27.68 25.43
CA TRP A 564 -5.03 27.00 25.26
C TRP A 564 -3.92 27.60 26.12
N SER A 565 -4.24 28.57 27.00
CA SER A 565 -3.28 29.31 27.81
C SER A 565 -3.16 28.82 29.26
N ASN A 566 -3.99 27.86 29.68
CA ASN A 566 -3.99 27.35 31.07
C ASN A 566 -3.17 26.06 31.17
N TYR A 567 -1.87 26.22 31.42
CA TYR A 567 -0.95 25.09 31.54
C TYR A 567 -1.05 24.41 32.90
N LYS A 568 -0.95 23.08 32.89
CA LYS A 568 -0.91 22.22 34.08
C LYS A 568 0.26 21.26 34.00
N VAL A 569 0.78 20.90 35.18
CA VAL A 569 1.83 19.89 35.30
C VAL A 569 1.16 18.54 35.55
N LEU A 570 1.40 17.59 34.67
CA LEU A 570 0.98 16.19 34.79
C LEU A 570 2.19 15.36 35.20
N THR A 571 2.03 14.49 36.19
CA THR A 571 3.10 13.70 36.79
C THR A 571 2.87 12.20 36.62
N GLY A 572 3.95 11.43 36.53
CA GLY A 572 3.91 9.98 36.53
C GLY A 572 5.28 9.35 36.59
N GLU A 573 5.33 8.03 36.49
CA GLU A 573 6.56 7.26 36.53
C GLU A 573 6.72 6.44 35.24
N PHE A 574 7.96 6.20 34.84
CA PHE A 574 8.24 5.29 33.73
C PHE A 574 8.07 3.83 34.17
N LYS A 575 7.45 3.03 33.31
CA LYS A 575 7.25 1.58 33.54
C LYS A 575 8.54 0.79 33.50
N THR A 576 9.56 1.31 32.78
CA THR A 576 10.84 0.65 32.52
C THR A 576 11.97 1.60 32.91
N PRO A 577 13.03 1.13 33.60
CA PRO A 577 14.20 1.94 33.91
C PRO A 577 14.91 2.46 32.64
N LEU A 578 15.47 3.68 32.72
CA LEU A 578 16.43 4.17 31.75
C LEU A 578 17.82 3.62 32.00
N GLU A 579 18.58 3.36 30.97
CA GLU A 579 20.01 3.00 31.03
C GLU A 579 20.86 4.29 31.03
N ALA A 580 22.00 4.31 31.69
CA ALA A 580 22.94 5.44 31.63
C ALA A 580 23.57 5.54 30.26
N GLY A 581 23.84 6.78 29.81
CA GLY A 581 24.47 7.09 28.54
C GLY A 581 23.54 7.80 27.56
N LYS A 582 24.01 7.95 26.34
CA LYS A 582 23.24 8.60 25.26
C LYS A 582 22.10 7.72 24.78
N GLN A 583 20.93 8.31 24.65
CA GLN A 583 19.72 7.67 24.13
C GLN A 583 18.90 8.69 23.34
N ILE A 584 17.98 8.21 22.52
CA ILE A 584 16.99 9.03 21.82
C ILE A 584 15.67 8.88 22.60
N LEU A 585 15.19 9.96 23.18
CA LEU A 585 13.85 10.05 23.76
C LEU A 585 12.88 10.47 22.67
N ARG A 586 11.74 9.81 22.53
CA ARG A 586 10.66 10.19 21.62
C ARG A 586 9.38 10.50 22.38
N VAL A 587 8.75 11.61 22.01
CA VAL A 587 7.40 11.97 22.41
C VAL A 587 6.49 11.78 21.23
N THR A 588 5.46 10.95 21.36
CA THR A 588 4.51 10.62 20.28
C THR A 588 3.11 11.06 20.64
N ILE A 589 2.44 11.80 19.78
CA ILE A 589 1.07 12.26 19.94
C ILE A 589 0.10 11.11 19.64
N ASN A 590 -0.59 10.61 20.66
CA ASN A 590 -1.56 9.50 20.52
C ASN A 590 -2.99 9.97 20.25
N LYS A 591 -3.32 11.20 20.67
CA LYS A 591 -4.57 11.92 20.39
C LYS A 591 -4.27 13.40 20.20
N PRO A 592 -4.94 14.09 19.27
CA PRO A 592 -4.62 15.46 18.89
C PRO A 592 -4.90 16.47 20.00
N TYR A 593 -4.53 17.71 19.76
CA TYR A 593 -4.90 18.88 20.58
C TYR A 593 -4.19 18.99 21.93
N VAL A 594 -2.90 18.67 22.01
CA VAL A 594 -2.06 19.03 23.14
C VAL A 594 -1.14 20.17 22.80
N ASN A 595 -1.05 21.20 23.66
CA ASN A 595 0.08 22.11 23.69
C ASN A 595 1.07 21.58 24.72
N LEU A 596 2.29 21.27 24.27
CA LEU A 596 3.37 20.74 25.11
C LEU A 596 4.47 21.80 25.26
N ASP A 597 4.73 22.19 26.52
CA ASP A 597 5.77 23.16 26.87
C ASP A 597 7.09 22.44 27.18
N LYS A 598 7.10 21.55 28.17
CA LYS A 598 8.32 20.83 28.58
C LYS A 598 8.00 19.54 29.32
N ILE A 599 9.05 18.72 29.43
CA ILE A 599 9.07 17.52 30.26
C ILE A 599 10.29 17.56 31.17
N GLU A 600 10.09 17.57 32.48
CA GLU A 600 11.16 17.39 33.47
C GLU A 600 11.24 15.92 33.88
N LEU A 601 12.43 15.32 33.71
CA LEU A 601 12.71 13.96 34.14
C LEU A 601 13.50 13.96 35.46
N LYS A 602 13.01 13.20 36.43
CA LYS A 602 13.59 13.13 37.78
C LYS A 602 13.98 11.70 38.11
N PHE A 603 15.22 11.53 38.58
CA PHE A 603 15.68 10.22 39.04
C PHE A 603 14.96 9.85 40.33
N THR A 604 14.35 8.66 40.41
CA THR A 604 13.59 8.18 41.57
C THR A 604 14.27 7.01 42.30
N GLY A 605 15.27 6.39 41.66
CA GLY A 605 16.07 5.34 42.31
C GLY A 605 16.71 4.36 41.35
N THR A 606 17.57 3.51 41.88
CA THR A 606 18.35 2.52 41.07
C THR A 606 17.51 1.31 40.60
N GLY A 607 16.19 1.34 40.73
CA GLY A 607 15.32 0.23 40.31
C GLY A 607 15.38 -1.02 41.22
N ILE A 608 16.26 -1.03 42.21
CA ILE A 608 16.23 -2.03 43.27
C ILE A 608 15.23 -1.52 44.28
N GLN A 609 13.94 -1.90 44.15
CA GLN A 609 13.04 -1.78 45.31
C GLN A 609 13.69 -2.57 46.43
N SER A 610 14.13 -1.85 47.47
CA SER A 610 14.40 -2.49 48.74
C SER A 610 13.08 -3.19 49.13
N VAL A 611 13.09 -4.53 49.10
CA VAL A 611 12.03 -5.30 49.73
C VAL A 611 12.01 -4.76 51.18
N LYS A 612 10.97 -4.02 51.52
CA LYS A 612 10.69 -3.72 52.92
C LYS A 612 10.63 -5.08 53.61
N ASP A 613 11.53 -5.31 54.54
CA ASP A 613 11.50 -6.44 55.42
C ASP A 613 10.18 -6.42 56.21
N ASP A 614 9.12 -6.98 55.62
CA ASP A 614 8.11 -7.62 56.42
C ASP A 614 8.74 -8.92 56.91
N ALA A 615 9.16 -8.90 58.18
CA ALA A 615 9.84 -9.99 58.86
C ALA A 615 8.95 -11.25 58.93
N SER A 616 8.85 -11.95 57.82
CA SER A 616 8.64 -13.40 57.78
C SER A 616 9.85 -13.97 57.06
N GLU A 617 10.70 -14.74 57.76
CA GLU A 617 11.86 -15.43 57.22
C GLU A 617 11.43 -16.26 55.99
N ASP A 618 11.62 -15.74 54.78
CA ASP A 618 11.45 -16.55 53.58
C ASP A 618 12.52 -17.59 53.55
N GLN A 619 12.20 -18.80 53.93
CA GLN A 619 13.11 -20.00 53.93
C GLN A 619 13.49 -20.42 52.53
N ASN A 620 12.97 -19.75 51.49
CA ASN A 620 13.21 -20.15 50.09
C ASN A 620 14.57 -19.67 49.56
N THR A 621 15.12 -20.43 48.66
CA THR A 621 16.37 -20.15 47.99
C THR A 621 16.09 -19.96 46.49
N TYR A 622 16.68 -18.92 45.90
CA TYR A 622 16.47 -18.57 44.49
C TYR A 622 17.81 -18.54 43.74
N ASN A 623 17.80 -18.90 42.45
CA ASN A 623 18.96 -18.68 41.58
C ASN A 623 19.04 -17.20 41.12
N LEU A 624 20.08 -16.85 40.35
CA LEU A 624 20.26 -15.47 39.85
C LEU A 624 19.16 -14.98 38.91
N TYR A 625 18.32 -15.89 38.40
CA TYR A 625 17.19 -15.58 37.53
C TYR A 625 15.86 -15.48 38.30
N GLY A 626 15.92 -15.47 39.66
CA GLY A 626 14.71 -15.36 40.51
C GLY A 626 13.88 -16.64 40.60
N MET A 627 14.34 -17.77 40.04
CA MET A 627 13.64 -19.03 40.16
C MET A 627 13.97 -19.74 41.49
N LYS A 628 12.94 -20.23 42.19
CA LYS A 628 13.10 -21.00 43.40
C LYS A 628 13.84 -22.28 43.11
N VAL A 629 14.88 -22.57 43.89
CA VAL A 629 15.74 -23.74 43.75
C VAL A 629 15.89 -24.49 45.10
N ASP A 630 16.16 -25.78 45.00
CA ASP A 630 16.39 -26.61 46.21
C ASP A 630 17.85 -26.55 46.68
N LYS A 631 18.12 -27.18 47.82
CA LYS A 631 19.46 -27.22 48.43
C LYS A 631 20.53 -27.90 47.60
N ASN A 632 20.17 -28.67 46.59
CA ASN A 632 21.09 -29.43 45.73
C ASN A 632 21.44 -28.67 44.45
N TYR A 633 20.84 -27.48 44.20
CA TYR A 633 21.15 -26.65 43.05
C TYR A 633 22.63 -26.26 43.03
N LYS A 634 23.33 -26.56 41.93
CA LYS A 634 24.72 -26.19 41.72
C LYS A 634 24.83 -24.82 41.09
N GLY A 635 25.52 -23.90 41.74
CA GLY A 635 25.72 -22.55 41.25
C GLY A 635 25.50 -21.46 42.31
N ILE A 636 25.23 -20.24 41.85
CA ILE A 636 24.98 -19.11 42.72
C ILE A 636 23.50 -19.07 43.12
N MET A 637 23.24 -19.03 44.41
CA MET A 637 21.91 -18.93 45.00
C MET A 637 21.80 -17.70 45.87
N ILE A 638 20.59 -17.18 46.01
CA ILE A 638 20.24 -16.09 46.95
C ILE A 638 19.26 -16.64 47.98
N LYS A 639 19.59 -16.56 49.24
CA LYS A 639 18.76 -16.91 50.39
C LYS A 639 18.83 -15.81 51.43
N ASN A 640 17.67 -15.30 51.84
CA ASN A 640 17.57 -14.19 52.77
C ASN A 640 18.47 -13.00 52.37
N GLY A 641 18.44 -12.63 51.10
CA GLY A 641 19.24 -11.53 50.54
C GLY A 641 20.76 -11.79 50.48
N LYS A 642 21.24 -12.98 50.89
CA LYS A 642 22.65 -13.33 50.88
C LYS A 642 23.01 -14.30 49.75
N LYS A 643 24.12 -14.01 49.09
CA LYS A 643 24.67 -14.86 48.04
C LYS A 643 25.32 -16.09 48.62
N ILE A 644 24.92 -17.27 48.19
CA ILE A 644 25.47 -18.56 48.52
C ILE A 644 26.00 -19.24 47.26
N ILE A 645 27.19 -19.79 47.30
CA ILE A 645 27.75 -20.57 46.19
C ILE A 645 27.74 -22.06 46.61
N ASN A 646 26.94 -22.87 45.92
CA ASN A 646 26.91 -24.30 46.09
C ASN A 646 27.72 -24.95 44.95
N LYS A 647 28.87 -25.52 45.29
CA LYS A 647 29.83 -26.14 44.34
C LYS A 647 29.41 -27.55 43.89
#